data_688c107a33870c57235e567cec41f9db
#
_entry.id   688c107a33870c57235e567cec41f9db
#
_cell.length_a   1.000
_cell.length_b   1.000
_cell.length_c   1.000
_cell.angle_alpha   90.00
_cell.angle_beta   90.00
_cell.angle_gamma   90.00
#
_symmetry.space_group_name_H-M   'P 1'
#
loop_
_entity.id
_entity.type
_entity.pdbx_description
1 polymer ?
#
loop_
_entity_poly.entity_id
_entity_poly.type
_entity_poly.pdbx_seq_one_letter_code
_entity_poly.pdbx_strand_id
1 'polypeptide(L)'
;MDKKFKNYYLAKSNPQETIQQHTDKLLKNLDILKNLYPNLFLNWDISYMLELACLYHDIGKINISFQKRVTGGKEPQIVPHGLYSLCFLEADDLCDKIYDKYLELEKDENTAEEQAINFVTVVANAIAYHHERDISNEVSEIIKNNLESLREQLKEFKYDKIKISKVEEIAPDFFRIGTRLMPSKIKSQNEIFKKYILVKGLLNRIDYASSAGEEIQVERKNDFLLDKLENMLENWKKKNPQSDWNKLQKYMIKKRDKNVIAIAQTGMGKTEAGLLWIGDTKGFFILPLKTAINSIYNRVTTEIVKEKIEDRVGLLHSETKDIYLKDFSNNDLEVYYESTKQLSLPLTICTLDQIFDFVYRYKSFEPKLATLSYSKIVLDEIQMYSPDLLAYIIKGLKYITELGGKFAILTATFPEIVKDLLSSQGIEFEISENFTKPDLNLRHNVKVIEKLIDTDFILSKFQKNKILVICNTVKEAQRVYTELKEKISDKKLINLFHSKFIKRDRAIKENEILKLGNKNNKDFGIWIATQVVEASLDIDFDILITELSDLSGLFQRMGRCYRNRPLLDDETNCFVFTGDEKIKNTGVGFVVDKDIYTKSKDLILEKIDGNLFEEEKMKYVSELYTTENLKETKYYKKVLDTLEYLDLVSPYEKDKQEVKKEFRDITSYMIIPKNLYEENSEEINKNLEILKQENISKKEKLTSKMKIRDLTLNIQGYELKTKNIGLNFIELGKYEKIYILDCDYSFEIGFIPNTTEEASKLIDERFL
;
A
#
# COMPACT_ATOMS: atom_id res chain seq x y z
N MET A 1 -17.04 41.59 24.27
CA MET A 1 -17.60 40.64 23.24
C MET A 1 -18.52 41.48 22.36
N ASP A 2 -18.06 41.66 21.13
CA ASP A 2 -18.77 42.51 20.16
C ASP A 2 -20.12 41.92 19.81
N LYS A 3 -21.16 42.77 19.77
CA LYS A 3 -22.55 42.43 19.39
C LYS A 3 -22.69 41.80 18.00
N LYS A 4 -21.63 41.74 17.20
CA LYS A 4 -21.59 41.15 15.86
C LYS A 4 -21.62 39.61 15.84
N PHE A 5 -21.30 38.93 16.95
CA PHE A 5 -21.19 37.46 17.02
C PHE A 5 -22.43 36.74 17.58
N LYS A 6 -23.53 37.44 17.87
CA LYS A 6 -24.70 36.85 18.52
C LYS A 6 -25.48 35.83 17.64
N ASN A 7 -25.18 35.74 16.34
CA ASN A 7 -25.94 34.89 15.38
C ASN A 7 -25.07 33.84 14.65
N TYR A 8 -23.82 33.61 15.07
CA TYR A 8 -22.93 32.65 14.38
C TYR A 8 -22.48 31.56 15.34
N TYR A 9 -23.03 30.37 15.12
CA TYR A 9 -22.58 29.14 15.82
C TYR A 9 -21.25 28.68 15.25
N LEU A 10 -20.29 28.32 16.13
CA LEU A 10 -18.97 27.88 15.76
C LEU A 10 -18.94 26.39 15.40
N ALA A 11 -18.27 26.05 14.31
CA ALA A 11 -17.89 24.68 13.97
C ALA A 11 -16.60 24.26 14.72
N LYS A 12 -15.64 25.20 14.84
CA LYS A 12 -14.36 25.00 15.54
C LYS A 12 -13.82 26.32 16.11
N SER A 13 -12.90 26.20 17.08
CA SER A 13 -12.31 27.34 17.80
C SER A 13 -10.95 27.81 17.27
N ASN A 14 -10.17 26.93 16.63
CA ASN A 14 -8.83 27.25 16.13
C ASN A 14 -8.52 26.57 14.78
N PRO A 15 -8.40 27.34 13.68
CA PRO A 15 -8.87 28.72 13.59
C PRO A 15 -10.37 28.81 13.84
N GLN A 16 -10.85 29.98 14.30
CA GLN A 16 -12.27 30.18 14.55
C GLN A 16 -13.07 30.15 13.25
N GLU A 17 -14.05 29.25 13.16
CA GLU A 17 -14.86 29.06 11.96
C GLU A 17 -16.28 28.76 12.34
N THR A 18 -17.26 29.39 11.63
CA THR A 18 -18.69 29.15 11.82
C THR A 18 -19.14 27.88 11.10
N ILE A 19 -20.31 27.34 11.48
CA ILE A 19 -20.89 26.17 10.80
C ILE A 19 -21.12 26.51 9.31
N GLN A 20 -21.62 27.70 9.01
CA GLN A 20 -21.87 28.15 7.62
C GLN A 20 -20.57 28.20 6.80
N GLN A 21 -19.52 28.82 7.34
CA GLN A 21 -18.21 28.89 6.66
C GLN A 21 -17.62 27.51 6.41
N HIS A 22 -17.76 26.62 7.40
CA HIS A 22 -17.30 25.23 7.26
C HIS A 22 -18.07 24.50 6.17
N THR A 23 -19.41 24.59 6.18
CA THR A 23 -20.26 23.97 5.17
C THR A 23 -19.99 24.52 3.76
N ASP A 24 -19.74 25.85 3.62
CA ASP A 24 -19.33 26.43 2.33
C ASP A 24 -18.06 25.84 1.78
N LYS A 25 -17.06 25.54 2.65
CA LYS A 25 -15.85 24.83 2.24
C LYS A 25 -16.13 23.39 1.81
N LEU A 26 -17.05 22.70 2.51
CA LEU A 26 -17.44 21.36 2.09
C LEU A 26 -18.07 21.36 0.69
N LEU A 27 -19.01 22.27 0.43
CA LEU A 27 -19.66 22.38 -0.87
C LEU A 27 -18.65 22.72 -1.98
N LYS A 28 -17.68 23.60 -1.72
CA LYS A 28 -16.58 23.88 -2.65
C LYS A 28 -15.74 22.64 -2.96
N ASN A 29 -15.40 21.84 -1.96
CA ASN A 29 -14.68 20.58 -2.14
C ASN A 29 -15.52 19.53 -2.87
N LEU A 30 -16.83 19.49 -2.63
CA LEU A 30 -17.76 18.65 -3.39
C LEU A 30 -17.78 19.02 -4.88
N ASP A 31 -17.82 20.33 -5.20
CA ASP A 31 -17.76 20.81 -6.58
C ASP A 31 -16.45 20.42 -7.27
N ILE A 32 -15.32 20.45 -6.55
CA ILE A 32 -14.04 19.96 -7.07
C ILE A 32 -14.17 18.48 -7.47
N LEU A 33 -14.73 17.63 -6.62
CA LEU A 33 -14.92 16.21 -6.92
C LEU A 33 -15.88 15.99 -8.10
N LYS A 34 -17.02 16.72 -8.14
CA LYS A 34 -17.99 16.64 -9.25
C LYS A 34 -17.33 17.01 -10.60
N ASN A 35 -16.48 18.02 -10.60
CA ASN A 35 -15.78 18.47 -11.81
C ASN A 35 -14.68 17.52 -12.26
N LEU A 36 -13.93 16.91 -11.33
CA LEU A 36 -12.84 15.98 -11.64
C LEU A 36 -13.33 14.58 -12.03
N TYR A 37 -14.40 14.12 -11.41
CA TYR A 37 -14.92 12.75 -11.59
C TYR A 37 -16.42 12.74 -11.93
N PRO A 38 -16.84 13.36 -13.05
CA PRO A 38 -18.27 13.47 -13.39
C PRO A 38 -18.96 12.11 -13.49
N ASN A 39 -18.24 11.06 -13.90
CA ASN A 39 -18.79 9.71 -13.99
C ASN A 39 -19.21 9.12 -12.64
N LEU A 40 -18.60 9.52 -11.53
CA LEU A 40 -19.00 9.12 -10.18
C LEU A 40 -20.38 9.69 -9.80
N PHE A 41 -20.73 10.82 -10.39
CA PHE A 41 -21.96 11.58 -10.10
C PHE A 41 -23.00 11.51 -11.24
N LEU A 42 -22.84 10.58 -12.18
CA LEU A 42 -23.88 10.35 -13.22
C LEU A 42 -25.20 9.91 -12.58
N ASN A 43 -25.15 9.13 -11.51
CA ASN A 43 -26.33 8.83 -10.72
C ASN A 43 -26.65 10.03 -9.85
N TRP A 44 -27.80 10.68 -10.15
CA TRP A 44 -28.26 11.88 -9.43
C TRP A 44 -28.39 11.64 -7.93
N ASP A 45 -28.74 10.42 -7.51
CA ASP A 45 -28.98 10.05 -6.13
C ASP A 45 -27.67 10.16 -5.29
N ILE A 46 -26.55 9.62 -5.75
CA ILE A 46 -25.25 9.74 -5.06
C ILE A 46 -24.83 11.21 -4.93
N SER A 47 -25.01 12.00 -6.01
CA SER A 47 -24.71 13.43 -5.99
C SER A 47 -25.54 14.16 -4.95
N TYR A 48 -26.86 13.88 -4.91
CA TYR A 48 -27.76 14.55 -4.01
C TYR A 48 -27.66 14.07 -2.56
N MET A 49 -27.47 12.77 -2.33
CA MET A 49 -27.15 12.22 -1.00
C MET A 49 -25.92 12.89 -0.39
N LEU A 50 -24.85 13.04 -1.17
CA LEU A 50 -23.59 13.63 -0.69
C LEU A 50 -23.76 15.15 -0.43
N GLU A 51 -24.51 15.84 -1.26
CA GLU A 51 -24.83 17.26 -1.05
C GLU A 51 -25.62 17.47 0.25
N LEU A 52 -26.68 16.68 0.48
CA LEU A 52 -27.43 16.69 1.74
C LEU A 52 -26.53 16.33 2.94
N ALA A 53 -25.70 15.32 2.81
CA ALA A 53 -24.77 14.95 3.86
C ALA A 53 -23.79 16.10 4.19
N CYS A 54 -23.26 16.81 3.19
CA CYS A 54 -22.43 18.00 3.41
C CYS A 54 -23.20 19.15 4.07
N LEU A 55 -24.46 19.36 3.70
CA LEU A 55 -25.27 20.43 4.27
C LEU A 55 -25.63 20.17 5.73
N TYR A 56 -25.98 18.94 6.08
CA TYR A 56 -26.55 18.60 7.39
C TYR A 56 -25.56 18.04 8.42
N HIS A 57 -24.39 17.48 8.04
CA HIS A 57 -23.54 16.72 8.97
C HIS A 57 -23.19 17.45 10.27
N ASP A 58 -22.99 18.74 10.21
CA ASP A 58 -22.50 19.59 11.32
C ASP A 58 -23.57 20.50 11.95
N ILE A 59 -24.80 20.52 11.43
CA ILE A 59 -25.84 21.42 11.95
C ILE A 59 -26.15 21.13 13.43
N GLY A 60 -26.03 19.92 13.88
CA GLY A 60 -26.17 19.55 15.30
C GLY A 60 -25.16 20.21 16.23
N LYS A 61 -24.11 20.85 15.71
CA LYS A 61 -23.16 21.68 16.49
C LYS A 61 -23.81 22.95 17.03
N ILE A 62 -25.00 23.35 16.58
CA ILE A 62 -25.74 24.47 17.22
C ILE A 62 -26.13 24.17 18.67
N ASN A 63 -26.10 22.89 19.09
CA ASN A 63 -26.39 22.48 20.47
C ASN A 63 -25.54 23.25 21.49
N ILE A 64 -26.17 23.71 22.59
CA ILE A 64 -25.55 24.53 23.64
C ILE A 64 -24.32 23.89 24.25
N SER A 65 -24.37 22.59 24.52
CA SER A 65 -23.23 21.86 25.10
C SER A 65 -22.01 21.85 24.17
N PHE A 66 -22.23 21.74 22.86
CA PHE A 66 -21.16 21.86 21.86
C PHE A 66 -20.60 23.29 21.84
N GLN A 67 -21.47 24.30 21.79
CA GLN A 67 -21.04 25.72 21.73
C GLN A 67 -20.27 26.14 22.99
N LYS A 68 -20.66 25.68 24.17
CA LYS A 68 -19.92 25.90 25.39
C LYS A 68 -18.51 25.30 25.32
N ARG A 69 -18.37 24.07 24.82
CA ARG A 69 -17.04 23.41 24.67
C ARG A 69 -16.12 24.13 23.68
N VAL A 70 -16.64 24.46 22.51
CA VAL A 70 -15.84 25.12 21.46
C VAL A 70 -15.37 26.52 21.88
N THR A 71 -16.06 27.13 22.87
CA THR A 71 -15.66 28.43 23.48
C THR A 71 -14.85 28.29 24.77
N GLY A 72 -14.38 27.09 25.11
CA GLY A 72 -13.46 26.82 26.24
C GLY A 72 -14.10 26.28 27.50
N GLY A 73 -15.40 25.94 27.49
CA GLY A 73 -16.09 25.25 28.59
C GLY A 73 -15.73 23.77 28.72
N LYS A 74 -15.91 23.22 29.92
CA LYS A 74 -15.60 21.80 30.25
C LYS A 74 -16.85 20.91 30.22
N GLU A 75 -17.71 21.06 29.23
CA GLU A 75 -18.91 20.21 29.10
C GLU A 75 -18.57 18.84 28.51
N PRO A 76 -19.05 17.73 29.06
CA PRO A 76 -18.84 16.41 28.46
C PRO A 76 -19.64 16.28 27.15
N GLN A 77 -19.07 15.59 26.17
CA GLN A 77 -19.81 15.23 24.95
C GLN A 77 -20.47 13.88 25.13
N ILE A 78 -21.73 13.87 25.56
CA ILE A 78 -22.51 12.67 25.75
C ILE A 78 -23.12 12.20 24.42
N VAL A 79 -23.66 13.13 23.64
CA VAL A 79 -24.27 12.87 22.33
C VAL A 79 -23.37 13.37 21.21
N PRO A 80 -23.02 12.54 20.21
CA PRO A 80 -22.36 13.00 18.98
C PRO A 80 -23.22 14.05 18.25
N HIS A 81 -22.60 15.13 17.76
CA HIS A 81 -23.35 16.18 17.06
C HIS A 81 -24.02 15.68 15.75
N GLY A 82 -23.45 14.64 15.11
CA GLY A 82 -24.09 14.02 13.95
C GLY A 82 -25.48 13.45 14.25
N LEU A 83 -25.74 12.97 15.48
CA LEU A 83 -27.09 12.56 15.88
C LEU A 83 -28.05 13.75 16.07
N TYR A 84 -27.57 14.83 16.69
CA TYR A 84 -28.37 16.07 16.74
C TYR A 84 -28.64 16.62 15.34
N SER A 85 -27.72 16.42 14.39
CA SER A 85 -27.94 16.83 12.99
C SER A 85 -29.13 16.11 12.36
N LEU A 86 -29.39 14.84 12.71
CA LEU A 86 -30.56 14.10 12.21
C LEU A 86 -31.92 14.73 12.65
N CYS A 87 -31.94 15.43 13.78
CA CYS A 87 -33.15 16.11 14.24
C CYS A 87 -33.59 17.26 13.32
N PHE A 88 -32.74 17.70 12.40
CA PHE A 88 -33.00 18.79 11.43
C PHE A 88 -33.21 18.27 10.00
N LEU A 89 -33.16 16.94 9.77
CA LEU A 89 -33.19 16.36 8.42
C LEU A 89 -34.57 16.37 7.79
N GLU A 90 -35.67 16.54 8.60
CA GLU A 90 -37.05 16.46 8.12
C GLU A 90 -37.26 15.20 7.26
N ALA A 91 -36.93 14.02 7.85
CA ALA A 91 -36.72 12.77 7.14
C ALA A 91 -37.97 12.32 6.33
N ASP A 92 -39.18 12.47 6.89
CA ASP A 92 -40.42 12.10 6.20
C ASP A 92 -40.68 13.01 4.98
N ASP A 93 -40.59 14.36 5.15
CA ASP A 93 -40.74 15.30 4.06
C ASP A 93 -39.70 15.14 2.95
N LEU A 94 -38.47 14.74 3.34
CA LEU A 94 -37.41 14.40 2.40
C LEU A 94 -37.76 13.11 1.64
N CYS A 95 -38.26 12.08 2.35
CA CYS A 95 -38.62 10.80 1.75
C CYS A 95 -39.72 11.01 0.69
N ASP A 96 -40.79 11.80 0.99
CA ASP A 96 -41.85 12.11 0.05
C ASP A 96 -41.32 12.77 -1.24
N LYS A 97 -40.44 13.76 -1.10
CA LYS A 97 -39.80 14.42 -2.27
C LYS A 97 -38.96 13.47 -3.11
N ILE A 98 -38.25 12.54 -2.46
CA ILE A 98 -37.41 11.55 -3.14
C ILE A 98 -38.27 10.49 -3.80
N TYR A 99 -39.39 10.09 -3.15
CA TYR A 99 -40.37 9.17 -3.71
C TYR A 99 -40.94 9.72 -5.01
N ASP A 100 -41.44 10.97 -5.02
CA ASP A 100 -41.95 11.60 -6.24
C ASP A 100 -40.97 11.56 -7.38
N LYS A 101 -39.69 11.84 -7.09
CA LYS A 101 -38.62 11.84 -8.09
C LYS A 101 -38.29 10.44 -8.61
N TYR A 102 -38.29 9.41 -7.77
CA TYR A 102 -38.11 8.04 -8.22
C TYR A 102 -39.32 7.52 -8.98
N LEU A 103 -40.55 7.91 -8.58
CA LEU A 103 -41.77 7.55 -9.27
C LEU A 103 -41.78 8.10 -10.71
N GLU A 104 -41.32 9.34 -10.91
CA GLU A 104 -41.18 9.93 -12.26
C GLU A 104 -40.20 9.12 -13.14
N LEU A 105 -39.11 8.55 -12.54
CA LEU A 105 -38.08 7.81 -13.26
C LEU A 105 -38.45 6.35 -13.48
N GLU A 106 -38.88 5.65 -12.45
CA GLU A 106 -39.06 4.18 -12.43
C GLU A 106 -40.51 3.77 -12.85
N LYS A 107 -41.47 4.64 -12.66
CA LYS A 107 -42.89 4.37 -12.96
C LYS A 107 -43.52 3.18 -12.23
N ASP A 108 -42.92 2.77 -11.11
CA ASP A 108 -43.39 1.70 -10.23
C ASP A 108 -43.36 2.19 -8.78
N GLU A 109 -44.54 2.22 -8.14
CA GLU A 109 -44.73 2.78 -6.80
C GLU A 109 -43.90 2.05 -5.73
N ASN A 110 -43.91 0.71 -5.75
CA ASN A 110 -43.23 -0.05 -4.73
C ASN A 110 -41.69 0.13 -4.83
N THR A 111 -41.16 0.14 -6.05
CA THR A 111 -39.72 0.39 -6.27
C THR A 111 -39.32 1.81 -5.89
N ALA A 112 -40.17 2.79 -6.21
CA ALA A 112 -39.93 4.20 -5.87
C ALA A 112 -39.92 4.41 -4.34
N GLU A 113 -40.85 3.80 -3.60
CA GLU A 113 -40.92 3.84 -2.15
C GLU A 113 -39.69 3.21 -1.51
N GLU A 114 -39.31 1.99 -1.93
CA GLU A 114 -38.10 1.31 -1.43
C GLU A 114 -36.86 2.16 -1.67
N GLN A 115 -36.70 2.74 -2.85
CA GLN A 115 -35.56 3.58 -3.19
C GLN A 115 -35.50 4.88 -2.40
N ALA A 116 -36.67 5.50 -2.12
CA ALA A 116 -36.75 6.71 -1.31
C ALA A 116 -36.35 6.45 0.14
N ILE A 117 -36.86 5.39 0.74
CA ILE A 117 -36.49 4.97 2.09
C ILE A 117 -34.97 4.67 2.15
N ASN A 118 -34.45 3.96 1.18
CA ASN A 118 -33.02 3.64 1.10
C ASN A 118 -32.17 4.89 0.96
N PHE A 119 -32.62 5.87 0.17
CA PHE A 119 -31.94 7.15 0.00
C PHE A 119 -31.79 7.89 1.34
N VAL A 120 -32.90 8.09 2.05
CA VAL A 120 -32.87 8.78 3.36
C VAL A 120 -32.07 8.01 4.39
N THR A 121 -32.19 6.68 4.40
CA THR A 121 -31.41 5.80 5.27
C THR A 121 -29.90 5.95 5.08
N VAL A 122 -29.44 6.02 3.83
CA VAL A 122 -28.00 6.25 3.52
C VAL A 122 -27.53 7.61 4.02
N VAL A 123 -28.30 8.68 3.74
CA VAL A 123 -27.97 10.04 4.19
C VAL A 123 -27.93 10.11 5.71
N ALA A 124 -28.93 9.60 6.40
CA ALA A 124 -29.01 9.60 7.85
C ALA A 124 -27.84 8.86 8.49
N ASN A 125 -27.50 7.64 7.99
CA ASN A 125 -26.38 6.87 8.51
C ASN A 125 -25.03 7.55 8.20
N ALA A 126 -24.86 8.16 7.03
CA ALA A 126 -23.64 8.89 6.69
C ALA A 126 -23.43 10.08 7.64
N ILE A 127 -24.46 10.85 7.94
CA ILE A 127 -24.43 11.98 8.89
C ILE A 127 -24.16 11.47 10.31
N ALA A 128 -24.88 10.46 10.78
CA ALA A 128 -24.76 9.97 12.15
C ALA A 128 -23.35 9.42 12.47
N TYR A 129 -22.76 8.72 11.51
CA TYR A 129 -21.48 8.02 11.68
C TYR A 129 -20.29 8.69 10.95
N HIS A 130 -20.39 9.96 10.55
CA HIS A 130 -19.25 10.65 9.92
C HIS A 130 -18.03 10.76 10.87
N HIS A 131 -18.25 10.86 12.18
CA HIS A 131 -17.25 10.57 13.20
C HIS A 131 -17.44 9.17 13.76
N GLU A 132 -16.41 8.33 13.73
CA GLU A 132 -16.42 6.93 14.18
C GLU A 132 -16.62 6.80 15.71
N ARG A 133 -17.83 7.07 16.18
CA ARG A 133 -18.19 6.94 17.60
C ARG A 133 -19.20 5.83 17.77
N ASP A 134 -19.01 5.02 18.81
CA ASP A 134 -20.02 4.05 19.23
C ASP A 134 -21.17 4.82 19.87
N ILE A 135 -22.40 4.47 19.48
CA ILE A 135 -23.62 5.14 19.91
C ILE A 135 -24.38 4.17 20.83
N SER A 136 -24.59 4.54 22.10
CA SER A 136 -25.40 3.78 23.05
C SER A 136 -26.89 4.11 22.91
N ASN A 137 -27.74 3.17 23.28
CA ASN A 137 -29.19 3.35 23.24
C ASN A 137 -29.70 4.44 24.23
N GLU A 138 -28.94 4.72 25.29
CA GLU A 138 -29.27 5.77 26.29
C GLU A 138 -29.30 7.17 25.68
N VAL A 139 -28.63 7.38 24.57
CA VAL A 139 -28.55 8.67 23.87
C VAL A 139 -29.91 9.13 23.33
N SER A 140 -30.84 8.21 23.03
CA SER A 140 -32.18 8.51 22.53
C SER A 140 -32.97 9.41 23.49
N GLU A 141 -32.99 9.08 24.77
CA GLU A 141 -33.69 9.86 25.80
C GLU A 141 -33.06 11.25 25.98
N ILE A 142 -31.70 11.31 25.93
CA ILE A 142 -30.99 12.59 26.02
C ILE A 142 -31.33 13.49 24.86
N ILE A 143 -31.41 12.97 23.63
CA ILE A 143 -31.79 13.71 22.44
C ILE A 143 -33.22 14.26 22.60
N LYS A 144 -34.16 13.41 23.01
CA LYS A 144 -35.56 13.78 23.25
C LYS A 144 -35.70 14.95 24.22
N ASN A 145 -34.95 14.91 25.32
CA ASN A 145 -34.94 15.96 26.34
C ASN A 145 -34.32 17.30 25.84
N ASN A 146 -33.52 17.26 24.76
CA ASN A 146 -32.88 18.44 24.18
C ASN A 146 -33.63 19.06 22.99
N LEU A 147 -34.73 18.48 22.50
CA LEU A 147 -35.40 18.93 21.30
C LEU A 147 -35.90 20.38 21.41
N GLU A 148 -36.47 20.77 22.58
CA GLU A 148 -36.95 22.12 22.77
C GLU A 148 -35.81 23.14 22.72
N SER A 149 -34.66 22.81 23.34
CA SER A 149 -33.47 23.64 23.27
C SER A 149 -32.98 23.79 21.82
N LEU A 150 -32.97 22.72 21.02
CA LEU A 150 -32.60 22.78 19.60
C LEU A 150 -33.54 23.64 18.79
N ARG A 151 -34.86 23.62 19.07
CA ARG A 151 -35.85 24.48 18.43
C ARG A 151 -35.56 25.96 18.67
N GLU A 152 -35.21 26.32 19.93
CA GLU A 152 -34.85 27.69 20.26
C GLU A 152 -33.57 28.14 19.52
N GLN A 153 -32.57 27.28 19.44
CA GLN A 153 -31.33 27.58 18.73
C GLN A 153 -31.51 27.71 17.23
N LEU A 154 -32.41 26.91 16.63
CA LEU A 154 -32.75 27.01 15.21
C LEU A 154 -33.35 28.38 14.84
N LYS A 155 -34.11 29.01 15.71
CA LYS A 155 -34.66 30.35 15.46
C LYS A 155 -33.56 31.39 15.23
N GLU A 156 -32.41 31.22 15.86
CA GLU A 156 -31.27 32.12 15.74
C GLU A 156 -30.29 31.72 14.62
N PHE A 157 -30.32 30.43 14.19
CA PHE A 157 -29.48 29.93 13.11
C PHE A 157 -30.03 30.33 11.75
N LYS A 158 -29.20 30.95 10.91
CA LYS A 158 -29.55 31.33 9.54
C LYS A 158 -28.49 30.96 8.57
N TYR A 159 -28.86 30.20 7.55
CA TYR A 159 -28.01 29.84 6.46
C TYR A 159 -28.83 29.71 5.18
N ASP A 160 -28.45 30.44 4.14
CA ASP A 160 -29.23 30.58 2.91
C ASP A 160 -29.32 29.33 2.05
N LYS A 161 -28.34 28.40 2.23
CA LYS A 161 -28.26 27.13 1.47
C LYS A 161 -29.12 26.01 2.05
N ILE A 162 -29.67 26.17 3.25
CA ILE A 162 -30.47 25.16 3.91
C ILE A 162 -31.72 25.77 4.48
N LYS A 163 -32.86 25.15 4.21
CA LYS A 163 -34.14 25.59 4.77
C LYS A 163 -34.65 24.50 5.70
N ILE A 164 -34.64 24.79 7.00
CA ILE A 164 -35.13 23.91 8.05
C ILE A 164 -36.37 24.54 8.63
N SER A 165 -37.51 23.84 8.56
CA SER A 165 -38.78 24.32 9.05
C SER A 165 -39.10 23.82 10.47
N LYS A 166 -38.59 22.66 10.85
CA LYS A 166 -38.92 22.01 12.12
C LYS A 166 -37.73 21.25 12.70
N VAL A 167 -37.77 20.93 13.97
CA VAL A 167 -36.86 20.04 14.69
C VAL A 167 -37.68 18.87 15.19
N GLU A 168 -37.32 17.68 14.80
CA GLU A 168 -38.06 16.44 15.07
C GLU A 168 -37.23 15.43 15.85
N GLU A 169 -37.85 14.41 16.41
CA GLU A 169 -37.17 13.22 16.88
C GLU A 169 -36.56 12.51 15.68
N ILE A 170 -35.47 11.74 15.95
CA ILE A 170 -34.87 10.94 14.89
C ILE A 170 -35.86 9.88 14.44
N ALA A 171 -36.23 9.88 13.18
CA ALA A 171 -37.19 8.96 12.61
C ALA A 171 -36.64 7.53 12.59
N PRO A 172 -37.25 6.56 13.31
CA PRO A 172 -36.72 5.20 13.46
C PRO A 172 -36.77 4.37 12.18
N ASP A 173 -37.59 4.76 11.22
CA ASP A 173 -37.75 4.10 9.92
C ASP A 173 -36.52 4.31 9.02
N PHE A 174 -35.77 5.39 9.21
CA PHE A 174 -34.57 5.73 8.44
C PHE A 174 -33.25 5.54 9.22
N PHE A 175 -33.30 5.60 10.56
CA PHE A 175 -32.12 5.48 11.38
C PHE A 175 -32.45 4.87 12.75
N ARG A 176 -31.84 3.73 13.07
CA ARG A 176 -31.91 3.11 14.39
C ARG A 176 -30.66 3.42 15.19
N ILE A 177 -30.81 4.08 16.34
CA ILE A 177 -29.70 4.40 17.24
C ILE A 177 -28.98 3.11 17.65
N GLY A 178 -27.64 3.10 17.54
CA GLY A 178 -26.81 1.95 17.81
C GLY A 178 -26.72 0.90 16.70
N THR A 179 -27.49 1.08 15.61
CA THR A 179 -27.46 0.14 14.48
C THR A 179 -26.93 0.84 13.22
N ARG A 180 -25.71 0.44 12.80
CA ARG A 180 -25.05 0.95 11.60
C ARG A 180 -25.45 0.11 10.38
N LEU A 181 -25.48 0.73 9.19
CA LEU A 181 -25.63 -0.01 7.94
C LEU A 181 -24.49 -1.02 7.76
N MET A 182 -24.87 -2.24 7.40
CA MET A 182 -23.97 -3.38 7.27
C MET A 182 -24.13 -4.02 5.89
N PRO A 183 -23.09 -4.71 5.37
CA PRO A 183 -23.22 -5.47 4.13
C PRO A 183 -24.22 -6.62 4.33
N SER A 184 -24.90 -6.98 3.26
CA SER A 184 -25.89 -8.06 3.24
C SER A 184 -25.59 -9.04 2.11
N LYS A 185 -26.00 -10.30 2.28
CA LYS A 185 -26.04 -11.30 1.19
C LYS A 185 -27.18 -11.03 0.21
N ILE A 186 -28.19 -10.27 0.64
CA ILE A 186 -29.30 -9.85 -0.23
C ILE A 186 -28.78 -8.72 -1.14
N LYS A 187 -28.91 -8.88 -2.44
CA LYS A 187 -28.34 -7.98 -3.45
C LYS A 187 -28.79 -6.53 -3.25
N SER A 188 -30.11 -6.29 -3.07
CA SER A 188 -30.64 -4.93 -2.88
C SER A 188 -30.06 -4.24 -1.63
N GLN A 189 -29.99 -4.95 -0.52
CA GLN A 189 -29.41 -4.40 0.72
C GLN A 189 -27.90 -4.16 0.60
N ASN A 190 -27.20 -4.98 -0.18
CA ASN A 190 -25.77 -4.76 -0.43
C ASN A 190 -25.54 -3.51 -1.31
N GLU A 191 -26.41 -3.21 -2.24
CA GLU A 191 -26.35 -1.96 -3.03
C GLU A 191 -26.55 -0.72 -2.14
N ILE A 192 -27.41 -0.78 -1.12
CA ILE A 192 -27.56 0.29 -0.12
C ILE A 192 -26.25 0.48 0.64
N PHE A 193 -25.61 -0.61 1.07
CA PHE A 193 -24.32 -0.53 1.75
C PHE A 193 -23.21 0.05 0.87
N LYS A 194 -23.17 -0.26 -0.42
CA LYS A 194 -22.25 0.35 -1.39
C LYS A 194 -22.47 1.86 -1.52
N LYS A 195 -23.72 2.32 -1.63
CA LYS A 195 -24.06 3.75 -1.64
C LYS A 195 -23.61 4.43 -0.34
N TYR A 196 -23.83 3.79 0.80
CA TYR A 196 -23.37 4.29 2.10
C TYR A 196 -21.83 4.43 2.17
N ILE A 197 -21.07 3.45 1.69
CA ILE A 197 -19.61 3.54 1.62
C ILE A 197 -19.18 4.77 0.81
N LEU A 198 -19.80 5.01 -0.35
CA LEU A 198 -19.47 6.14 -1.20
C LEU A 198 -19.82 7.47 -0.52
N VAL A 199 -21.05 7.62 -0.03
CA VAL A 199 -21.53 8.88 0.55
C VAL A 199 -20.76 9.21 1.84
N LYS A 200 -20.65 8.28 2.78
CA LYS A 200 -19.88 8.50 4.02
C LYS A 200 -18.40 8.69 3.74
N GLY A 201 -17.84 7.87 2.86
CA GLY A 201 -16.42 7.94 2.53
C GLY A 201 -16.03 9.27 1.90
N LEU A 202 -16.81 9.76 0.94
CA LEU A 202 -16.60 11.06 0.31
C LEU A 202 -16.90 12.22 1.26
N LEU A 203 -17.96 12.15 2.08
CA LEU A 203 -18.23 13.14 3.13
C LEU A 203 -17.02 13.31 4.05
N ASN A 204 -16.46 12.21 4.55
CA ASN A 204 -15.30 12.26 5.44
C ASN A 204 -14.06 12.85 4.77
N ARG A 205 -13.85 12.58 3.47
CA ARG A 205 -12.74 13.18 2.71
C ARG A 205 -12.91 14.68 2.55
N ILE A 206 -14.13 15.09 2.20
CA ILE A 206 -14.52 16.50 2.01
C ILE A 206 -14.38 17.25 3.34
N ASP A 207 -14.91 16.72 4.42
CA ASP A 207 -14.81 17.31 5.76
C ASP A 207 -13.36 17.44 6.22
N TYR A 208 -12.57 16.38 6.05
CA TYR A 208 -11.13 16.43 6.38
C TYR A 208 -10.41 17.54 5.61
N ALA A 209 -10.58 17.60 4.28
CA ALA A 209 -9.95 18.62 3.46
C ALA A 209 -10.41 20.04 3.87
N SER A 210 -11.70 20.21 4.16
CA SER A 210 -12.27 21.49 4.63
C SER A 210 -11.74 21.92 6.00
N SER A 211 -11.36 20.95 6.83
CA SER A 211 -10.82 21.16 8.18
C SER A 211 -9.30 21.35 8.21
N ALA A 212 -8.57 20.83 7.24
CA ALA A 212 -7.09 20.82 7.22
C ALA A 212 -6.45 22.13 6.74
N GLY A 213 -7.23 23.09 6.24
CA GLY A 213 -6.76 24.37 5.70
C GLY A 213 -6.82 24.43 4.18
N GLU A 214 -6.64 25.63 3.62
CA GLU A 214 -6.82 25.88 2.18
C GLU A 214 -5.78 25.17 1.28
N GLU A 215 -4.63 24.82 1.84
CA GLU A 215 -3.54 24.17 1.11
C GLU A 215 -3.78 22.67 0.84
N ILE A 216 -4.67 22.03 1.64
CA ILE A 216 -5.00 20.60 1.46
C ILE A 216 -6.34 20.50 0.73
N GLN A 217 -6.27 20.25 -0.56
CA GLN A 217 -7.44 20.01 -1.40
C GLN A 217 -7.93 18.57 -1.24
N VAL A 218 -9.25 18.36 -1.39
CA VAL A 218 -9.84 17.01 -1.38
C VAL A 218 -9.25 16.11 -2.47
N GLU A 219 -8.98 16.69 -3.64
CA GLU A 219 -8.37 16.04 -4.80
C GLU A 219 -7.58 17.04 -5.66
N ARG A 220 -6.55 16.54 -6.34
CA ARG A 220 -5.79 17.27 -7.34
C ARG A 220 -5.94 16.60 -8.70
N LYS A 221 -6.00 17.41 -9.75
CA LYS A 221 -6.20 16.94 -11.13
C LYS A 221 -4.97 16.23 -11.69
N ASN A 222 -5.18 15.12 -12.37
CA ASN A 222 -4.14 14.48 -13.17
C ASN A 222 -4.19 15.02 -14.61
N ASP A 223 -3.64 16.19 -14.83
CA ASP A 223 -3.58 16.85 -16.16
C ASP A 223 -2.16 16.91 -16.73
N PHE A 224 -1.28 16.05 -16.22
CA PHE A 224 0.14 16.12 -16.55
C PHE A 224 0.75 14.81 -17.05
N LEU A 225 0.22 13.65 -16.60
CA LEU A 225 0.95 12.38 -16.74
C LEU A 225 1.12 11.97 -18.21
N LEU A 226 0.07 12.07 -19.01
CA LEU A 226 0.16 11.75 -20.45
C LEU A 226 1.09 12.70 -21.17
N ASP A 227 0.98 14.01 -20.98
CA ASP A 227 1.86 15.00 -21.60
C ASP A 227 3.34 14.74 -21.25
N LYS A 228 3.62 14.38 -20.00
CA LYS A 228 4.99 14.05 -19.57
C LYS A 228 5.53 12.77 -20.21
N LEU A 229 4.69 11.76 -20.37
CA LEU A 229 5.05 10.53 -21.07
C LEU A 229 5.24 10.77 -22.57
N GLU A 230 4.40 11.56 -23.21
CA GLU A 230 4.56 11.97 -24.61
C GLU A 230 5.85 12.77 -24.81
N ASN A 231 6.14 13.74 -23.97
CA ASN A 231 7.39 14.50 -23.99
C ASN A 231 8.63 13.58 -23.82
N MET A 232 8.51 12.54 -22.99
CA MET A 232 9.57 11.55 -22.85
C MET A 232 9.78 10.77 -24.14
N LEU A 233 8.71 10.33 -24.81
CA LEU A 233 8.77 9.66 -26.11
C LEU A 233 9.38 10.56 -27.20
N GLU A 234 8.99 11.83 -27.25
CA GLU A 234 9.57 12.80 -28.20
C GLU A 234 11.08 13.00 -27.98
N ASN A 235 11.52 13.02 -26.73
CA ASN A 235 12.95 13.10 -26.41
C ASN A 235 13.70 11.83 -26.83
N TRP A 236 13.07 10.66 -26.79
CA TRP A 236 13.64 9.44 -27.36
C TRP A 236 13.70 9.51 -28.90
N LYS A 237 12.66 10.03 -29.56
CA LYS A 237 12.64 10.23 -31.02
C LYS A 237 13.71 11.20 -31.50
N LYS A 238 14.04 12.23 -30.71
CA LYS A 238 15.17 13.16 -31.04
C LYS A 238 16.52 12.44 -31.05
N LYS A 239 16.70 11.40 -30.20
CA LYS A 239 17.92 10.58 -30.15
C LYS A 239 17.91 9.45 -31.18
N ASN A 240 16.76 8.84 -31.38
CA ASN A 240 16.51 7.78 -32.35
C ASN A 240 15.10 7.98 -32.95
N PRO A 241 15.01 8.48 -34.23
CA PRO A 241 13.70 8.74 -34.85
C PRO A 241 12.76 7.54 -34.97
N GLN A 242 13.29 6.31 -34.88
CA GLN A 242 12.49 5.09 -34.88
C GLN A 242 11.90 4.74 -33.52
N SER A 243 12.18 5.52 -32.47
CA SER A 243 11.61 5.26 -31.12
C SER A 243 10.11 5.42 -31.15
N ASP A 244 9.41 4.44 -30.59
CA ASP A 244 7.96 4.46 -30.43
C ASP A 244 7.57 3.59 -29.22
N TRP A 245 6.32 3.73 -28.78
CA TRP A 245 5.77 2.82 -27.78
C TRP A 245 5.79 1.39 -28.31
N ASN A 246 6.28 0.46 -27.48
CA ASN A 246 6.32 -0.96 -27.83
C ASN A 246 4.91 -1.59 -27.79
N LYS A 247 4.83 -2.88 -28.17
CA LYS A 247 3.55 -3.61 -28.25
C LYS A 247 2.80 -3.62 -26.91
N LEU A 248 3.48 -3.85 -25.79
CA LEU A 248 2.89 -3.81 -24.43
C LEU A 248 2.31 -2.44 -24.14
N GLN A 249 3.07 -1.37 -24.35
CA GLN A 249 2.66 0.00 -24.06
C GLN A 249 1.45 0.41 -24.91
N LYS A 250 1.46 0.08 -26.22
CA LYS A 250 0.30 0.28 -27.12
C LYS A 250 -0.93 -0.52 -26.68
N TYR A 251 -0.75 -1.75 -26.23
CA TYR A 251 -1.83 -2.56 -25.69
C TYR A 251 -2.46 -1.89 -24.47
N MET A 252 -1.64 -1.44 -23.51
CA MET A 252 -2.11 -0.78 -22.28
C MET A 252 -2.83 0.54 -22.56
N ILE A 253 -2.38 1.32 -23.57
CA ILE A 253 -3.10 2.52 -24.04
C ILE A 253 -4.49 2.14 -24.55
N LYS A 254 -4.59 1.09 -25.38
CA LYS A 254 -5.87 0.63 -25.96
C LYS A 254 -6.85 0.10 -24.90
N LYS A 255 -6.34 -0.43 -23.79
CA LYS A 255 -7.13 -1.10 -22.73
C LYS A 255 -7.35 -0.25 -21.49
N ARG A 256 -7.23 1.10 -21.60
CA ARG A 256 -7.38 2.01 -20.47
C ARG A 256 -8.70 1.87 -19.68
N ASP A 257 -9.77 1.45 -20.35
CA ASP A 257 -11.11 1.35 -19.74
C ASP A 257 -11.46 -0.08 -19.26
N LYS A 258 -10.50 -0.98 -19.28
CA LYS A 258 -10.70 -2.40 -18.89
C LYS A 258 -9.82 -2.76 -17.68
N ASN A 259 -10.29 -3.72 -16.89
CA ASN A 259 -9.42 -4.44 -15.98
C ASN A 259 -8.53 -5.36 -16.82
N VAL A 260 -7.23 -5.33 -16.61
CA VAL A 260 -6.29 -6.06 -17.46
C VAL A 260 -5.21 -6.78 -16.67
N ILE A 261 -4.79 -7.92 -17.18
CA ILE A 261 -3.59 -8.63 -16.76
C ILE A 261 -2.64 -8.63 -17.96
N ALA A 262 -1.50 -7.95 -17.83
CA ALA A 262 -0.51 -7.85 -18.90
C ALA A 262 0.76 -8.62 -18.54
N ILE A 263 1.06 -9.63 -19.34
CA ILE A 263 2.20 -10.53 -19.15
C ILE A 263 3.34 -10.07 -20.06
N ALA A 264 4.44 -9.60 -19.46
CA ALA A 264 5.53 -9.02 -20.23
C ALA A 264 6.89 -9.31 -19.59
N GLN A 265 7.84 -9.76 -20.41
CA GLN A 265 9.22 -10.02 -20.06
C GLN A 265 9.84 -8.86 -19.26
N THR A 266 10.78 -9.15 -18.36
CA THR A 266 11.56 -8.12 -17.66
C THR A 266 12.28 -7.20 -18.66
N GLY A 267 12.27 -5.88 -18.39
CA GLY A 267 12.85 -4.90 -19.30
C GLY A 267 11.98 -4.44 -20.46
N MET A 268 10.69 -4.87 -20.52
CA MET A 268 9.73 -4.42 -21.55
C MET A 268 9.12 -3.04 -21.27
N GLY A 269 9.54 -2.32 -20.25
CA GLY A 269 8.95 -1.01 -19.92
C GLY A 269 7.56 -1.15 -19.28
N LYS A 270 7.38 -2.11 -18.36
CA LYS A 270 6.13 -2.31 -17.59
C LYS A 270 5.72 -1.06 -16.82
N THR A 271 6.68 -0.32 -16.27
CA THR A 271 6.39 0.92 -15.52
C THR A 271 5.69 1.95 -16.41
N GLU A 272 6.25 2.26 -17.58
CA GLU A 272 5.62 3.18 -18.55
C GLU A 272 4.28 2.64 -19.02
N ALA A 273 4.18 1.34 -19.26
CA ALA A 273 2.93 0.71 -19.66
C ALA A 273 1.81 0.90 -18.62
N GLY A 274 2.14 0.73 -17.33
CA GLY A 274 1.21 0.99 -16.23
C GLY A 274 0.82 2.46 -16.11
N LEU A 275 1.77 3.38 -16.23
CA LEU A 275 1.51 4.83 -16.21
C LEU A 275 0.66 5.27 -17.41
N LEU A 276 0.93 4.75 -18.62
CA LEU A 276 0.11 4.98 -19.81
C LEU A 276 -1.30 4.45 -19.66
N TRP A 277 -1.50 3.33 -18.96
CA TRP A 277 -2.82 2.80 -18.69
C TRP A 277 -3.57 3.64 -17.64
N ILE A 278 -2.90 4.16 -16.61
CA ILE A 278 -3.48 5.13 -15.67
C ILE A 278 -3.99 6.34 -16.45
N GLY A 279 -3.18 6.90 -17.34
CA GLY A 279 -3.56 8.06 -18.16
C GLY A 279 -3.85 9.28 -17.30
N ASP A 280 -4.93 10.00 -17.61
CA ASP A 280 -5.35 11.24 -16.92
C ASP A 280 -6.27 10.99 -15.73
N THR A 281 -6.39 9.74 -15.28
CA THR A 281 -7.17 9.40 -14.10
C THR A 281 -6.29 9.32 -12.85
N LYS A 282 -6.91 9.34 -11.68
CA LYS A 282 -6.21 9.07 -10.42
C LYS A 282 -5.60 7.67 -10.44
N GLY A 283 -4.31 7.57 -10.10
CA GLY A 283 -3.57 6.33 -10.19
C GLY A 283 -2.84 5.93 -8.91
N PHE A 284 -2.86 4.63 -8.62
CA PHE A 284 -2.03 4.00 -7.59
C PHE A 284 -1.14 2.95 -8.24
N PHE A 285 0.16 3.07 -8.03
CA PHE A 285 1.15 2.10 -8.49
C PHE A 285 1.69 1.33 -7.29
N ILE A 286 1.32 0.05 -7.17
CA ILE A 286 1.55 -0.77 -5.99
C ILE A 286 2.62 -1.82 -6.30
N LEU A 287 3.64 -1.88 -5.44
CA LEU A 287 4.74 -2.82 -5.55
C LEU A 287 4.96 -3.56 -4.22
N PRO A 288 5.52 -4.78 -4.28
CA PRO A 288 5.73 -5.59 -3.08
C PRO A 288 6.86 -5.09 -2.17
N LEU A 289 7.86 -4.42 -2.72
CA LEU A 289 9.08 -4.04 -1.98
C LEU A 289 9.32 -2.52 -1.96
N LYS A 290 9.73 -1.99 -0.80
CA LYS A 290 10.05 -0.57 -0.61
C LYS A 290 11.18 -0.07 -1.52
N THR A 291 12.20 -0.89 -1.76
CA THR A 291 13.30 -0.55 -2.68
C THR A 291 12.80 -0.32 -4.09
N ALA A 292 11.89 -1.18 -4.54
CA ALA A 292 11.18 -1.04 -5.81
C ALA A 292 10.39 0.26 -5.91
N ILE A 293 9.62 0.54 -4.87
CA ILE A 293 8.79 1.74 -4.75
C ILE A 293 9.66 3.00 -4.82
N ASN A 294 10.76 3.04 -4.07
CA ASN A 294 11.69 4.16 -4.07
C ASN A 294 12.34 4.36 -5.45
N SER A 295 12.74 3.28 -6.10
CA SER A 295 13.33 3.33 -7.45
C SER A 295 12.34 3.87 -8.48
N ILE A 296 11.09 3.40 -8.47
CA ILE A 296 10.06 3.89 -9.39
C ILE A 296 9.66 5.32 -9.04
N TYR A 297 9.51 5.66 -7.76
CA TYR A 297 9.25 7.03 -7.33
C TYR A 297 10.35 7.98 -7.82
N ASN A 298 11.62 7.67 -7.58
CA ASN A 298 12.74 8.47 -8.06
C ASN A 298 12.71 8.62 -9.58
N ARG A 299 12.50 7.53 -10.32
CA ARG A 299 12.41 7.57 -11.78
C ARG A 299 11.25 8.44 -12.26
N VAL A 300 10.06 8.30 -11.67
CA VAL A 300 8.90 9.11 -12.03
C VAL A 300 9.14 10.59 -11.73
N THR A 301 9.73 10.91 -10.58
CA THR A 301 9.96 12.30 -10.16
C THR A 301 11.11 12.98 -10.91
N THR A 302 12.20 12.25 -11.23
CA THR A 302 13.40 12.83 -11.83
C THR A 302 13.43 12.74 -13.36
N GLU A 303 12.85 11.68 -13.95
CA GLU A 303 12.94 11.44 -15.39
C GLU A 303 11.64 11.79 -16.14
N ILE A 304 10.47 11.54 -15.53
CA ILE A 304 9.17 11.71 -16.18
C ILE A 304 8.53 13.05 -15.82
N VAL A 305 8.16 13.26 -14.55
CA VAL A 305 7.37 14.43 -14.10
C VAL A 305 8.23 15.69 -13.94
N LYS A 306 9.32 15.62 -13.20
CA LYS A 306 10.40 16.62 -13.02
C LYS A 306 10.03 17.90 -12.28
N GLU A 307 8.77 18.28 -12.18
CA GLU A 307 8.34 19.56 -11.61
C GLU A 307 7.05 19.41 -10.80
N LYS A 308 6.83 20.27 -9.81
CA LYS A 308 5.65 20.29 -8.92
C LYS A 308 5.34 18.90 -8.35
N ILE A 309 6.37 18.21 -7.89
CA ILE A 309 6.26 16.82 -7.42
C ILE A 309 5.30 16.74 -6.24
N GLU A 310 5.34 17.69 -5.32
CA GLU A 310 4.51 17.82 -4.14
C GLU A 310 3.01 17.90 -4.45
N ASP A 311 2.65 18.33 -5.65
CA ASP A 311 1.26 18.41 -6.13
C ASP A 311 0.82 17.21 -6.97
N ARG A 312 1.77 16.41 -7.46
CA ARG A 312 1.55 15.44 -8.54
C ARG A 312 1.77 13.99 -8.15
N VAL A 313 2.85 13.72 -7.40
CA VAL A 313 3.30 12.35 -7.17
C VAL A 313 3.52 12.08 -5.68
N GLY A 314 2.73 11.19 -5.11
CA GLY A 314 2.88 10.73 -3.74
C GLY A 314 3.72 9.47 -3.63
N LEU A 315 4.50 9.39 -2.55
CA LEU A 315 5.17 8.18 -2.09
C LEU A 315 4.52 7.73 -0.79
N LEU A 316 4.04 6.48 -0.70
CA LEU A 316 3.34 6.03 0.50
C LEU A 316 3.79 4.64 0.97
N HIS A 317 4.66 4.65 1.96
CA HIS A 317 5.09 3.48 2.74
C HIS A 317 5.58 3.93 4.13
N SER A 318 6.06 3.01 4.96
CA SER A 318 6.42 3.31 6.36
C SER A 318 7.56 4.32 6.53
N GLU A 319 8.37 4.60 5.51
CA GLU A 319 9.55 5.48 5.54
C GLU A 319 9.36 6.76 4.69
N THR A 320 8.16 7.03 4.22
CA THR A 320 7.85 8.20 3.36
C THR A 320 8.35 9.52 3.96
N LYS A 321 8.12 9.75 5.25
CA LYS A 321 8.57 10.99 5.91
C LYS A 321 10.08 11.18 5.85
N ASP A 322 10.84 10.11 6.03
CA ASP A 322 12.30 10.16 6.05
C ASP A 322 12.85 10.51 4.65
N ILE A 323 12.15 10.09 3.58
CA ILE A 323 12.50 10.42 2.19
C ILE A 323 12.14 11.87 1.87
N TYR A 324 10.93 12.30 2.19
CA TYR A 324 10.49 13.68 1.94
C TYR A 324 11.34 14.72 2.68
N LEU A 325 11.86 14.38 3.88
CA LEU A 325 12.75 15.24 4.63
C LEU A 325 14.05 15.59 3.91
N LYS A 326 14.54 14.69 3.06
CA LYS A 326 15.77 14.91 2.30
C LYS A 326 15.60 15.92 1.17
N ASP A 327 14.39 15.97 0.58
CA ASP A 327 14.14 16.62 -0.70
C ASP A 327 13.34 17.93 -0.56
N PHE A 328 12.62 18.19 0.56
CA PHE A 328 11.67 19.30 0.68
C PHE A 328 11.92 20.23 1.87
N SER A 329 11.49 21.50 1.72
CA SER A 329 11.57 22.52 2.77
C SER A 329 10.52 22.31 3.89
N ASN A 330 10.62 23.09 5.00
CA ASN A 330 9.86 22.83 6.22
C ASN A 330 8.33 22.88 6.09
N ASN A 331 7.81 23.92 5.41
CA ASN A 331 6.35 24.14 5.36
C ASN A 331 5.68 23.23 4.34
N ASP A 332 6.34 22.97 3.21
CA ASP A 332 5.82 22.15 2.13
C ASP A 332 5.79 20.68 2.49
N LEU A 333 6.69 20.23 3.37
CA LEU A 333 6.80 18.83 3.79
C LEU A 333 5.53 18.28 4.45
N GLU A 334 4.94 19.03 5.39
CA GLU A 334 3.75 18.56 6.11
C GLU A 334 2.52 18.53 5.19
N VAL A 335 2.34 19.58 4.39
CA VAL A 335 1.24 19.65 3.41
C VAL A 335 1.38 18.50 2.41
N TYR A 336 2.57 18.28 1.88
CA TYR A 336 2.84 17.20 0.95
C TYR A 336 2.60 15.82 1.57
N TYR A 337 3.11 15.59 2.79
CA TYR A 337 2.90 14.32 3.49
C TYR A 337 1.42 14.06 3.80
N GLU A 338 0.69 15.06 4.31
CA GLU A 338 -0.74 14.90 4.60
C GLU A 338 -1.55 14.73 3.29
N SER A 339 -1.24 15.46 2.22
CA SER A 339 -1.86 15.26 0.90
C SER A 339 -1.64 13.84 0.38
N THR A 340 -0.43 13.30 0.54
CA THR A 340 -0.13 11.91 0.19
C THR A 340 -0.94 10.92 1.02
N LYS A 341 -0.96 11.10 2.34
CA LYS A 341 -1.64 10.22 3.29
C LYS A 341 -3.16 10.23 3.14
N GLN A 342 -3.73 11.38 2.77
CA GLN A 342 -5.15 11.54 2.46
C GLN A 342 -5.52 11.07 1.05
N LEU A 343 -4.54 10.55 0.31
CA LEU A 343 -4.71 10.08 -1.07
C LEU A 343 -5.27 11.19 -1.98
N SER A 344 -4.88 12.46 -1.76
CA SER A 344 -5.35 13.60 -2.57
C SER A 344 -4.55 13.79 -3.86
N LEU A 345 -3.34 13.25 -3.93
CA LEU A 345 -2.46 13.38 -5.10
C LEU A 345 -2.91 12.51 -6.27
N PRO A 346 -2.73 12.97 -7.50
CA PRO A 346 -3.21 12.26 -8.69
C PRO A 346 -2.51 10.93 -8.94
N LEU A 347 -1.22 10.82 -8.65
CA LEU A 347 -0.46 9.58 -8.76
C LEU A 347 0.20 9.26 -7.43
N THR A 348 0.00 8.04 -6.91
CA THR A 348 0.65 7.59 -5.68
C THR A 348 1.36 6.25 -5.91
N ILE A 349 2.65 6.19 -5.57
CA ILE A 349 3.47 4.97 -5.63
C ILE A 349 3.57 4.44 -4.20
N CYS A 350 3.16 3.19 -3.95
CA CYS A 350 2.92 2.73 -2.60
C CYS A 350 3.09 1.22 -2.38
N THR A 351 3.14 0.82 -1.10
CA THR A 351 3.01 -0.58 -0.69
C THR A 351 1.54 -0.99 -0.59
N LEU A 352 1.30 -2.29 -0.71
CA LEU A 352 -0.05 -2.88 -0.62
C LEU A 352 -0.74 -2.55 0.71
N ASP A 353 -0.02 -2.65 1.82
CA ASP A 353 -0.55 -2.44 3.18
C ASP A 353 -1.06 -1.00 3.44
N GLN A 354 -0.59 -0.04 2.66
CA GLN A 354 -1.08 1.34 2.79
C GLN A 354 -2.43 1.55 2.12
N ILE A 355 -2.76 0.73 1.14
CA ILE A 355 -3.97 0.89 0.31
C ILE A 355 -5.01 -0.18 0.62
N PHE A 356 -4.64 -1.47 0.74
CA PHE A 356 -5.57 -2.59 0.81
C PHE A 356 -6.03 -2.98 2.23
N ASP A 357 -5.63 -2.26 3.28
CA ASP A 357 -6.09 -2.51 4.66
C ASP A 357 -7.62 -2.42 4.82
N PHE A 358 -8.32 -1.73 3.93
CA PHE A 358 -9.78 -1.61 3.92
C PHE A 358 -10.52 -2.95 3.76
N VAL A 359 -9.85 -4.01 3.29
CA VAL A 359 -10.47 -5.34 3.14
C VAL A 359 -11.00 -5.91 4.46
N TYR A 360 -10.44 -5.46 5.58
CA TYR A 360 -10.93 -5.77 6.92
C TYR A 360 -12.16 -4.97 7.33
N ARG A 361 -12.56 -3.97 6.57
CA ARG A 361 -13.71 -3.10 6.86
C ARG A 361 -13.69 -2.51 8.29
N TYR A 362 -12.48 -2.09 8.72
CA TYR A 362 -12.26 -1.49 10.04
C TYR A 362 -12.96 -0.13 10.20
N LYS A 363 -13.05 0.39 11.43
CA LYS A 363 -13.64 1.73 11.67
C LYS A 363 -12.92 2.80 10.84
N SER A 364 -13.63 3.56 10.02
CA SER A 364 -13.12 4.58 9.05
C SER A 364 -12.41 4.01 7.81
N PHE A 365 -12.84 2.88 7.29
CA PHE A 365 -12.31 2.33 6.02
C PHE A 365 -12.90 3.00 4.78
N GLU A 366 -14.09 3.58 4.87
CA GLU A 366 -14.89 4.08 3.75
C GLU A 366 -14.20 5.18 2.93
N PRO A 367 -13.48 6.17 3.51
CA PRO A 367 -12.79 7.20 2.72
C PRO A 367 -11.79 6.61 1.74
N LYS A 368 -11.09 5.54 2.16
CA LYS A 368 -10.11 4.87 1.31
C LYS A 368 -10.79 4.14 0.16
N LEU A 369 -11.79 3.31 0.46
CA LEU A 369 -12.50 2.54 -0.56
C LEU A 369 -13.29 3.46 -1.50
N ALA A 370 -13.89 4.54 -1.01
CA ALA A 370 -14.51 5.58 -1.83
C ALA A 370 -13.52 6.26 -2.78
N THR A 371 -12.27 6.50 -2.36
CA THR A 371 -11.21 7.01 -3.25
C THR A 371 -10.89 6.02 -4.37
N LEU A 372 -10.81 4.74 -4.02
CA LEU A 372 -10.44 3.69 -4.99
C LEU A 372 -11.55 3.42 -6.00
N SER A 373 -12.80 3.78 -5.71
CA SER A 373 -13.96 3.59 -6.62
C SER A 373 -13.85 4.37 -7.93
N TYR A 374 -13.12 5.49 -7.94
CA TYR A 374 -12.87 6.30 -9.15
C TYR A 374 -11.40 6.32 -9.57
N SER A 375 -10.62 5.39 -9.04
CA SER A 375 -9.17 5.32 -9.28
C SER A 375 -8.80 4.11 -10.14
N LYS A 376 -7.61 4.18 -10.71
CA LYS A 376 -6.93 3.08 -11.39
C LYS A 376 -5.77 2.55 -10.57
N ILE A 377 -5.71 1.23 -10.41
CA ILE A 377 -4.72 0.56 -9.56
C ILE A 377 -3.84 -0.32 -10.43
N VAL A 378 -2.55 -0.06 -10.43
CA VAL A 378 -1.54 -0.92 -11.03
C VAL A 378 -0.89 -1.75 -9.94
N LEU A 379 -0.96 -3.08 -10.07
CA LEU A 379 -0.27 -4.05 -9.23
C LEU A 379 0.88 -4.64 -10.03
N ASP A 380 2.12 -4.42 -9.57
CA ASP A 380 3.30 -4.99 -10.22
C ASP A 380 3.77 -6.24 -9.48
N GLU A 381 4.21 -7.25 -10.25
CA GLU A 381 4.78 -8.51 -9.77
C GLU A 381 3.89 -9.24 -8.73
N ILE A 382 2.64 -9.54 -9.11
CA ILE A 382 1.64 -10.15 -8.19
C ILE A 382 2.10 -11.47 -7.58
N GLN A 383 2.95 -12.23 -8.25
CA GLN A 383 3.49 -13.51 -7.79
C GLN A 383 4.44 -13.38 -6.59
N MET A 384 4.88 -12.17 -6.25
CA MET A 384 5.76 -11.93 -5.10
C MET A 384 5.01 -11.80 -3.76
N TYR A 385 3.68 -11.73 -3.80
CA TYR A 385 2.90 -11.60 -2.58
C TYR A 385 2.68 -12.95 -1.89
N SER A 386 2.75 -12.96 -0.57
CA SER A 386 2.42 -14.14 0.24
C SER A 386 0.97 -14.57 0.04
N PRO A 387 0.59 -15.81 0.39
CA PRO A 387 -0.79 -16.30 0.28
C PRO A 387 -1.82 -15.38 0.92
N ASP A 388 -1.54 -14.86 2.11
CA ASP A 388 -2.42 -13.92 2.82
C ASP A 388 -2.59 -12.61 2.04
N LEU A 389 -1.48 -12.03 1.58
CA LEU A 389 -1.50 -10.79 0.80
C LEU A 389 -2.19 -10.99 -0.55
N LEU A 390 -2.04 -12.15 -1.17
CA LEU A 390 -2.78 -12.49 -2.38
C LEU A 390 -4.29 -12.52 -2.13
N ALA A 391 -4.73 -13.13 -1.02
CA ALA A 391 -6.14 -13.12 -0.63
C ALA A 391 -6.66 -11.69 -0.40
N TYR A 392 -5.86 -10.81 0.24
CA TYR A 392 -6.22 -9.39 0.41
C TYR A 392 -6.33 -8.67 -0.93
N ILE A 393 -5.44 -8.95 -1.88
CA ILE A 393 -5.53 -8.40 -3.25
C ILE A 393 -6.83 -8.84 -3.92
N ILE A 394 -7.10 -10.14 -3.95
CA ILE A 394 -8.31 -10.72 -4.57
C ILE A 394 -9.57 -10.08 -3.97
N LYS A 395 -9.67 -10.04 -2.64
CA LYS A 395 -10.82 -9.45 -1.93
C LYS A 395 -10.96 -7.96 -2.18
N GLY A 396 -9.84 -7.24 -2.11
CA GLY A 396 -9.81 -5.81 -2.33
C GLY A 396 -10.19 -5.42 -3.75
N LEU A 397 -9.70 -6.13 -4.77
CA LEU A 397 -10.05 -5.90 -6.17
C LEU A 397 -11.55 -6.14 -6.41
N LYS A 398 -12.17 -7.13 -5.74
CA LYS A 398 -13.62 -7.31 -5.78
C LYS A 398 -14.34 -6.05 -5.30
N TYR A 399 -14.03 -5.55 -4.11
CA TYR A 399 -14.69 -4.36 -3.56
C TYR A 399 -14.46 -3.11 -4.42
N ILE A 400 -13.26 -2.94 -4.96
CA ILE A 400 -12.90 -1.81 -5.81
C ILE A 400 -13.68 -1.84 -7.12
N THR A 401 -13.72 -2.99 -7.80
CA THR A 401 -14.41 -3.12 -9.11
C THR A 401 -15.92 -3.05 -8.97
N GLU A 402 -16.48 -3.57 -7.89
CA GLU A 402 -17.91 -3.44 -7.58
C GLU A 402 -18.36 -1.97 -7.39
N LEU A 403 -17.45 -1.07 -7.00
CA LEU A 403 -17.71 0.36 -6.83
C LEU A 403 -17.27 1.21 -8.03
N GLY A 404 -16.75 0.60 -9.10
CA GLY A 404 -16.40 1.30 -10.34
C GLY A 404 -14.92 1.52 -10.59
N GLY A 405 -14.04 1.26 -9.61
CA GLY A 405 -12.58 1.35 -9.78
C GLY A 405 -12.05 0.28 -10.73
N LYS A 406 -10.85 0.47 -11.24
CA LYS A 406 -10.22 -0.42 -12.23
C LYS A 406 -8.83 -0.84 -11.80
N PHE A 407 -8.38 -2.00 -12.30
CA PHE A 407 -7.04 -2.48 -12.02
C PHE A 407 -6.30 -2.97 -13.27
N ALA A 408 -4.98 -2.89 -13.20
CA ALA A 408 -4.07 -3.57 -14.10
C ALA A 408 -3.03 -4.36 -13.29
N ILE A 409 -2.85 -5.63 -13.62
CA ILE A 409 -1.78 -6.46 -13.08
C ILE A 409 -0.68 -6.53 -14.14
N LEU A 410 0.55 -6.13 -13.76
CA LEU A 410 1.72 -6.22 -14.60
C LEU A 410 2.66 -7.28 -14.04
N THR A 411 3.07 -8.23 -14.86
CA THR A 411 3.94 -9.29 -14.37
C THR A 411 4.81 -9.88 -15.49
N ALA A 412 5.97 -10.43 -15.12
CA ALA A 412 6.80 -11.17 -16.08
C ALA A 412 6.29 -12.61 -16.25
N THR A 413 5.70 -13.16 -15.21
CA THR A 413 5.16 -14.54 -15.19
C THR A 413 3.83 -14.50 -14.45
N PHE A 414 2.80 -15.11 -15.02
CA PHE A 414 1.46 -15.08 -14.44
C PHE A 414 1.03 -16.46 -13.94
N PRO A 415 0.79 -16.65 -12.63
CA PRO A 415 0.25 -17.88 -12.07
C PRO A 415 -1.23 -18.07 -12.46
N GLU A 416 -1.59 -19.15 -13.13
CA GLU A 416 -2.99 -19.43 -13.53
C GLU A 416 -3.95 -19.48 -12.34
N ILE A 417 -3.49 -19.91 -11.16
CA ILE A 417 -4.28 -19.90 -9.92
C ILE A 417 -4.83 -18.51 -9.57
N VAL A 418 -4.14 -17.43 -9.91
CA VAL A 418 -4.61 -16.06 -9.67
C VAL A 418 -5.81 -15.73 -10.54
N LYS A 419 -5.81 -16.21 -11.80
CA LYS A 419 -6.95 -16.08 -12.72
C LYS A 419 -8.19 -16.79 -12.16
N ASP A 420 -8.02 -18.03 -11.68
CA ASP A 420 -9.11 -18.82 -11.13
C ASP A 420 -9.69 -18.14 -9.87
N LEU A 421 -8.84 -17.63 -8.99
CA LEU A 421 -9.25 -16.91 -7.79
C LEU A 421 -9.98 -15.60 -8.10
N LEU A 422 -9.52 -14.79 -9.05
CA LEU A 422 -10.21 -13.57 -9.49
C LEU A 422 -11.58 -13.90 -10.09
N SER A 423 -11.63 -14.92 -10.97
CA SER A 423 -12.87 -15.37 -11.61
C SER A 423 -13.87 -15.91 -10.59
N SER A 424 -13.43 -16.64 -9.56
CA SER A 424 -14.28 -17.16 -8.48
C SER A 424 -14.97 -16.06 -7.67
N GLN A 425 -14.37 -14.86 -7.63
CA GLN A 425 -14.97 -13.68 -6.99
C GLN A 425 -15.87 -12.85 -7.93
N GLY A 426 -16.09 -13.31 -9.16
CA GLY A 426 -16.92 -12.63 -10.16
C GLY A 426 -16.26 -11.37 -10.74
N ILE A 427 -14.95 -11.26 -10.70
CA ILE A 427 -14.21 -10.12 -11.24
C ILE A 427 -13.98 -10.33 -12.73
N GLU A 428 -14.41 -9.38 -13.56
CA GLU A 428 -14.18 -9.39 -15.01
C GLU A 428 -12.85 -8.70 -15.36
N PHE A 429 -12.05 -9.33 -16.21
CA PHE A 429 -10.77 -8.81 -16.68
C PHE A 429 -10.38 -9.42 -18.03
N GLU A 430 -9.45 -8.77 -18.72
CA GLU A 430 -8.83 -9.30 -19.95
C GLU A 430 -7.37 -9.66 -19.68
N ILE A 431 -6.90 -10.78 -20.27
CA ILE A 431 -5.50 -11.20 -20.20
C ILE A 431 -4.86 -10.93 -21.56
N SER A 432 -3.65 -10.35 -21.55
CA SER A 432 -2.88 -10.11 -22.77
C SER A 432 -2.26 -11.39 -23.32
N GLU A 433 -1.81 -11.32 -24.57
CA GLU A 433 -0.76 -12.22 -25.05
C GLU A 433 0.56 -11.99 -24.24
N ASN A 434 1.49 -12.91 -24.37
CA ASN A 434 2.81 -12.76 -23.77
C ASN A 434 3.66 -11.78 -24.58
N PHE A 435 4.09 -10.68 -23.97
CA PHE A 435 4.97 -9.71 -24.61
C PHE A 435 6.43 -10.04 -24.33
N THR A 436 7.16 -10.41 -25.38
CA THR A 436 8.60 -10.70 -25.35
C THR A 436 9.38 -9.79 -26.31
N LYS A 437 10.68 -9.65 -26.07
CA LYS A 437 11.64 -9.02 -26.99
C LYS A 437 12.33 -10.12 -27.79
N PRO A 438 12.13 -10.19 -29.11
CA PRO A 438 12.77 -11.23 -29.91
C PRO A 438 14.28 -11.29 -29.74
N ASP A 439 14.93 -10.12 -29.71
CA ASP A 439 16.40 -9.99 -29.55
C ASP A 439 16.91 -10.41 -28.17
N LEU A 440 16.04 -10.57 -27.19
CA LEU A 440 16.35 -10.98 -25.82
C LEU A 440 15.59 -12.26 -25.41
N ASN A 441 15.15 -13.07 -26.35
CA ASN A 441 14.44 -14.30 -26.07
C ASN A 441 15.34 -15.36 -25.44
N LEU A 442 16.61 -15.46 -25.87
CA LEU A 442 17.62 -16.30 -25.24
C LEU A 442 18.64 -15.44 -24.49
N ARG A 443 18.61 -15.54 -23.15
CA ARG A 443 19.55 -14.83 -22.27
C ARG A 443 20.26 -15.75 -21.29
N HIS A 444 19.74 -16.96 -21.09
CA HIS A 444 20.21 -17.86 -20.07
C HIS A 444 20.46 -19.26 -20.63
N ASN A 445 21.63 -19.78 -20.34
CA ASN A 445 21.94 -21.20 -20.41
C ASN A 445 22.10 -21.69 -18.96
N VAL A 446 21.30 -22.67 -18.58
CA VAL A 446 21.11 -23.07 -17.19
C VAL A 446 21.75 -24.44 -16.96
N LYS A 447 22.46 -24.56 -15.84
CA LYS A 447 22.93 -25.86 -15.31
C LYS A 447 22.32 -26.09 -13.94
N VAL A 448 21.57 -27.15 -13.82
CA VAL A 448 21.03 -27.61 -12.53
C VAL A 448 22.03 -28.53 -11.85
N ILE A 449 22.26 -28.29 -10.55
CA ILE A 449 23.26 -29.02 -9.74
C ILE A 449 22.58 -29.50 -8.46
N GLU A 450 22.48 -30.84 -8.31
CA GLU A 450 21.89 -31.48 -7.13
C GLU A 450 22.86 -31.54 -5.96
N LYS A 451 23.32 -30.39 -5.49
CA LYS A 451 24.19 -30.16 -4.33
C LYS A 451 23.86 -28.85 -3.64
N LEU A 452 24.42 -28.62 -2.46
CA LEU A 452 24.46 -27.30 -1.84
C LEU A 452 25.48 -26.40 -2.52
N ILE A 453 25.35 -25.08 -2.37
CA ILE A 453 26.34 -24.11 -2.89
C ILE A 453 27.70 -24.36 -2.24
N ASP A 454 28.71 -24.50 -3.10
CA ASP A 454 30.12 -24.73 -2.74
C ASP A 454 30.96 -23.51 -3.15
N THR A 455 31.79 -23.04 -2.24
CA THR A 455 32.66 -21.88 -2.44
C THR A 455 33.76 -22.12 -3.44
N ASP A 456 34.29 -23.37 -3.54
CA ASP A 456 35.29 -23.72 -4.54
C ASP A 456 34.70 -23.71 -5.95
N PHE A 457 33.45 -24.10 -6.09
CA PHE A 457 32.72 -23.95 -7.35
C PHE A 457 32.59 -22.46 -7.76
N ILE A 458 32.22 -21.56 -6.82
CA ILE A 458 32.13 -20.13 -7.08
C ILE A 458 33.49 -19.60 -7.58
N LEU A 459 34.57 -19.92 -6.89
CA LEU A 459 35.93 -19.49 -7.26
C LEU A 459 36.35 -20.04 -8.63
N SER A 460 35.97 -21.28 -8.99
CA SER A 460 36.25 -21.86 -10.30
C SER A 460 35.62 -21.09 -11.46
N LYS A 461 34.52 -20.33 -11.21
CA LYS A 461 33.83 -19.51 -12.19
C LYS A 461 34.29 -18.06 -12.21
N PHE A 462 35.11 -17.64 -11.25
CA PHE A 462 35.60 -16.28 -11.15
C PHE A 462 36.83 -16.03 -12.03
N GLN A 463 36.59 -15.34 -13.15
CA GLN A 463 37.63 -15.02 -14.15
C GLN A 463 37.62 -13.50 -14.47
N LYS A 464 37.67 -12.64 -13.44
CA LYS A 464 37.52 -11.17 -13.58
C LYS A 464 36.18 -10.77 -14.24
N ASN A 465 35.13 -11.44 -13.85
CA ASN A 465 33.75 -11.23 -14.25
C ASN A 465 32.90 -10.82 -13.04
N LYS A 466 31.66 -10.48 -13.30
CA LYS A 466 30.67 -10.13 -12.26
C LYS A 466 29.88 -11.38 -11.91
N ILE A 467 30.04 -11.89 -10.70
CA ILE A 467 29.27 -13.05 -10.20
C ILE A 467 28.27 -12.59 -9.14
N LEU A 468 27.01 -12.98 -9.32
CA LEU A 468 25.97 -12.84 -8.34
C LEU A 468 25.64 -14.21 -7.73
N VAL A 469 25.81 -14.33 -6.41
CA VAL A 469 25.43 -15.52 -5.65
C VAL A 469 24.17 -15.19 -4.85
N ILE A 470 23.08 -15.97 -5.00
CA ILE A 470 21.84 -15.73 -4.26
C ILE A 470 21.52 -16.93 -3.38
N CYS A 471 21.49 -16.69 -2.06
CA CYS A 471 21.11 -17.66 -1.04
C CYS A 471 19.68 -17.41 -0.56
N ASN A 472 18.98 -18.45 -0.12
CA ASN A 472 17.62 -18.33 0.39
C ASN A 472 17.57 -17.74 1.81
N THR A 473 18.65 -17.85 2.58
CA THR A 473 18.72 -17.35 3.96
C THR A 473 19.91 -16.41 4.18
N VAL A 474 19.75 -15.51 5.15
CA VAL A 474 20.84 -14.60 5.57
C VAL A 474 22.03 -15.38 6.13
N LYS A 475 21.76 -16.43 6.93
CA LYS A 475 22.79 -17.30 7.53
C LYS A 475 23.67 -17.95 6.46
N GLU A 476 23.04 -18.48 5.41
CA GLU A 476 23.77 -19.10 4.30
C GLU A 476 24.58 -18.08 3.50
N ALA A 477 24.00 -16.91 3.23
CA ALA A 477 24.72 -15.83 2.56
C ALA A 477 25.96 -15.37 3.37
N GLN A 478 25.83 -15.27 4.69
CA GLN A 478 26.94 -14.95 5.60
C GLN A 478 28.00 -16.06 5.62
N ARG A 479 27.60 -17.34 5.63
CA ARG A 479 28.53 -18.49 5.54
C ARG A 479 29.33 -18.44 4.26
N VAL A 480 28.67 -18.37 3.11
CA VAL A 480 29.33 -18.31 1.80
C VAL A 480 30.29 -17.12 1.71
N TYR A 481 29.86 -15.94 2.21
CA TYR A 481 30.69 -14.74 2.25
C TYR A 481 31.96 -14.95 3.08
N THR A 482 31.83 -15.47 4.28
CA THR A 482 32.97 -15.68 5.20
C THR A 482 34.00 -16.67 4.62
N GLU A 483 33.54 -17.82 4.12
CA GLU A 483 34.40 -18.81 3.49
C GLU A 483 35.11 -18.27 2.24
N LEU A 484 34.43 -17.49 1.39
CA LEU A 484 35.07 -16.90 0.22
C LEU A 484 36.13 -15.85 0.61
N LYS A 485 35.86 -15.06 1.65
CA LYS A 485 36.82 -14.07 2.19
C LYS A 485 38.13 -14.74 2.70
N GLU A 486 38.05 -15.95 3.20
CA GLU A 486 39.21 -16.70 3.63
C GLU A 486 40.04 -17.23 2.46
N LYS A 487 39.37 -17.60 1.36
CA LYS A 487 39.99 -18.25 0.19
C LYS A 487 40.58 -17.27 -0.84
N ILE A 488 40.11 -16.01 -0.88
CA ILE A 488 40.54 -15.05 -1.89
C ILE A 488 41.56 -14.04 -1.34
N SER A 489 42.59 -13.73 -2.13
CA SER A 489 43.64 -12.79 -1.72
C SER A 489 43.15 -11.34 -1.64
N ASP A 490 42.40 -10.87 -2.64
CA ASP A 490 41.83 -9.53 -2.62
C ASP A 490 40.41 -9.56 -2.06
N LYS A 491 40.30 -9.32 -0.77
CA LYS A 491 39.03 -9.33 -0.02
C LYS A 491 38.04 -8.26 -0.46
N LYS A 492 38.46 -7.21 -1.17
CA LYS A 492 37.58 -6.15 -1.66
C LYS A 492 36.67 -6.60 -2.79
N LEU A 493 37.04 -7.70 -3.46
CA LEU A 493 36.22 -8.26 -4.55
C LEU A 493 34.98 -9.00 -4.07
N ILE A 494 34.91 -9.33 -2.76
CA ILE A 494 33.79 -10.08 -2.19
C ILE A 494 32.92 -9.15 -1.36
N ASN A 495 31.65 -9.09 -1.69
CA ASN A 495 30.67 -8.23 -1.03
C ASN A 495 29.40 -9.01 -0.64
N LEU A 496 28.71 -8.52 0.40
CA LEU A 496 27.51 -9.15 0.96
C LEU A 496 26.37 -8.14 1.05
N PHE A 497 25.15 -8.56 0.64
CA PHE A 497 23.95 -7.72 0.72
C PHE A 497 22.70 -8.52 1.12
N HIS A 498 22.07 -8.17 2.26
CA HIS A 498 20.84 -8.78 2.76
C HIS A 498 20.03 -7.83 3.64
N SER A 499 18.88 -8.26 4.13
CA SER A 499 17.94 -7.44 4.91
C SER A 499 18.41 -7.09 6.33
N LYS A 500 19.45 -7.75 6.86
CA LYS A 500 19.93 -7.62 8.25
C LYS A 500 21.12 -6.66 8.39
N PHE A 501 21.19 -5.63 7.55
CA PHE A 501 22.04 -4.46 7.76
C PHE A 501 21.23 -3.31 8.38
N ILE A 502 21.88 -2.46 9.19
CA ILE A 502 21.27 -1.19 9.63
C ILE A 502 20.96 -0.33 8.42
N LYS A 503 20.00 0.61 8.56
CA LYS A 503 19.51 1.41 7.42
C LYS A 503 20.62 2.14 6.67
N ARG A 504 21.55 2.78 7.41
CA ARG A 504 22.71 3.48 6.84
C ARG A 504 23.57 2.56 5.98
N ASP A 505 23.97 1.43 6.51
CA ASP A 505 24.90 0.51 5.84
C ASP A 505 24.23 -0.20 4.68
N ARG A 506 22.93 -0.50 4.82
CA ARG A 506 22.12 -1.06 3.73
C ARG A 506 22.06 -0.12 2.52
N ALA A 507 21.88 1.18 2.74
CA ALA A 507 21.83 2.17 1.66
C ALA A 507 23.20 2.26 0.93
N ILE A 508 24.32 2.16 1.66
CA ILE A 508 25.64 2.15 1.05
C ILE A 508 25.82 0.90 0.19
N LYS A 509 25.52 -0.29 0.70
CA LYS A 509 25.65 -1.55 -0.04
C LYS A 509 24.74 -1.64 -1.25
N GLU A 510 23.52 -1.10 -1.15
CA GLU A 510 22.60 -1.00 -2.28
C GLU A 510 23.20 -0.13 -3.41
N ASN A 511 23.79 1.00 -3.08
CA ASN A 511 24.48 1.85 -4.07
C ASN A 511 25.71 1.16 -4.68
N GLU A 512 26.47 0.39 -3.88
CA GLU A 512 27.65 -0.33 -4.36
C GLU A 512 27.27 -1.45 -5.34
N ILE A 513 26.24 -2.25 -5.04
CA ILE A 513 25.79 -3.32 -5.96
C ILE A 513 25.20 -2.73 -7.24
N LEU A 514 24.45 -1.62 -7.16
CA LEU A 514 23.96 -0.90 -8.32
C LEU A 514 25.09 -0.35 -9.20
N LYS A 515 26.16 0.14 -8.58
CA LYS A 515 27.36 0.62 -9.30
C LYS A 515 28.05 -0.50 -10.02
N LEU A 516 28.33 -1.64 -9.35
CA LEU A 516 28.98 -2.79 -10.01
C LEU A 516 28.05 -3.40 -11.08
N GLY A 517 26.79 -3.61 -10.77
CA GLY A 517 25.80 -4.20 -11.67
C GLY A 517 25.39 -3.29 -12.85
N ASN A 518 25.87 -2.07 -12.93
CA ASN A 518 25.62 -1.21 -14.07
C ASN A 518 26.31 -1.80 -15.32
N LYS A 519 25.56 -1.89 -16.44
CA LYS A 519 26.06 -2.45 -17.70
C LYS A 519 27.30 -1.77 -18.28
N ASN A 520 27.48 -0.47 -17.97
CA ASN A 520 28.62 0.32 -18.46
C ASN A 520 29.83 0.24 -17.52
N ASN A 521 29.70 -0.36 -16.34
CA ASN A 521 30.80 -0.55 -15.41
C ASN A 521 31.62 -1.77 -15.82
N LYS A 522 32.93 -1.64 -15.92
CA LYS A 522 33.89 -2.70 -16.30
C LYS A 522 34.57 -3.36 -15.10
N ASP A 523 34.24 -2.91 -13.88
CA ASP A 523 34.75 -3.56 -12.67
C ASP A 523 34.21 -4.98 -12.55
N PHE A 524 34.89 -5.81 -11.79
CA PHE A 524 34.53 -7.21 -11.55
C PHE A 524 34.51 -7.52 -10.05
N GLY A 525 33.83 -8.59 -9.67
CA GLY A 525 33.71 -9.01 -8.27
C GLY A 525 32.57 -9.98 -8.06
N ILE A 526 32.50 -10.47 -6.83
CA ILE A 526 31.47 -11.43 -6.38
C ILE A 526 30.58 -10.72 -5.36
N TRP A 527 29.29 -10.71 -5.62
CA TRP A 527 28.26 -10.29 -4.67
C TRP A 527 27.46 -11.48 -4.20
N ILE A 528 27.43 -11.67 -2.90
CA ILE A 528 26.56 -12.63 -2.23
C ILE A 528 25.34 -11.87 -1.74
N ALA A 529 24.15 -12.37 -2.02
CA ALA A 529 22.91 -11.72 -1.63
C ALA A 529 21.82 -12.71 -1.24
N THR A 530 20.74 -12.20 -0.70
CA THR A 530 19.49 -12.93 -0.52
C THR A 530 18.41 -12.37 -1.45
N GLN A 531 17.14 -12.68 -1.22
CA GLN A 531 15.99 -12.20 -2.03
C GLN A 531 15.91 -10.67 -2.21
N VAL A 532 16.68 -9.90 -1.46
CA VAL A 532 16.69 -8.42 -1.58
C VAL A 532 17.06 -7.91 -2.97
N VAL A 533 17.72 -8.74 -3.81
CA VAL A 533 18.10 -8.41 -5.19
C VAL A 533 17.07 -8.88 -6.22
N GLU A 534 16.08 -9.70 -5.86
CA GLU A 534 15.09 -10.25 -6.79
C GLU A 534 14.21 -9.18 -7.41
N ALA A 535 13.86 -8.15 -6.64
CA ALA A 535 12.97 -7.09 -7.10
C ALA A 535 13.72 -5.76 -7.33
N SER A 536 13.41 -5.16 -8.46
CA SER A 536 13.60 -3.73 -8.80
C SER A 536 15.00 -3.13 -8.77
N LEU A 537 16.04 -3.91 -8.54
CA LEU A 537 17.40 -3.43 -8.78
C LEU A 537 17.72 -3.55 -10.27
N ASP A 538 18.20 -2.47 -10.86
CA ASP A 538 18.67 -2.47 -12.26
C ASP A 538 20.14 -2.88 -12.31
N ILE A 539 20.38 -4.19 -12.11
CA ILE A 539 21.72 -4.81 -12.11
C ILE A 539 21.82 -5.86 -13.20
N ASP A 540 23.00 -5.99 -13.77
CA ASP A 540 23.32 -6.94 -14.83
C ASP A 540 24.67 -7.61 -14.52
N PHE A 541 24.64 -8.88 -14.17
CA PHE A 541 25.79 -9.71 -13.84
C PHE A 541 26.12 -10.70 -14.98
N ASP A 542 27.36 -11.21 -15.01
CA ASP A 542 27.80 -12.16 -16.04
C ASP A 542 27.42 -13.59 -15.70
N ILE A 543 27.50 -13.95 -14.41
CA ILE A 543 27.16 -15.27 -13.92
C ILE A 543 26.23 -15.16 -12.72
N LEU A 544 25.20 -15.98 -12.72
CA LEU A 544 24.32 -16.22 -11.59
C LEU A 544 24.60 -17.61 -11.00
N ILE A 545 24.83 -17.66 -9.69
CA ILE A 545 24.89 -18.90 -8.89
C ILE A 545 23.81 -18.77 -7.82
N THR A 546 22.84 -19.66 -7.80
CA THR A 546 21.71 -19.50 -6.88
C THR A 546 21.26 -20.81 -6.25
N GLU A 547 20.84 -20.76 -4.98
CA GLU A 547 19.96 -21.80 -4.45
C GLU A 547 18.62 -21.74 -5.19
N LEU A 548 18.01 -22.88 -5.44
CA LEU A 548 16.61 -22.91 -5.89
C LEU A 548 15.72 -22.36 -4.78
N SER A 549 14.86 -21.42 -5.15
CA SER A 549 13.70 -21.00 -4.35
C SER A 549 12.43 -21.71 -4.88
N ASP A 550 11.40 -20.98 -5.20
CA ASP A 550 10.34 -21.41 -6.09
C ASP A 550 10.67 -21.03 -7.55
N LEU A 551 9.89 -21.51 -8.50
CA LEU A 551 10.13 -21.27 -9.91
C LEU A 551 10.02 -19.79 -10.29
N SER A 552 9.06 -19.05 -9.72
CA SER A 552 8.87 -17.63 -9.98
C SER A 552 10.04 -16.80 -9.44
N GLY A 553 10.48 -17.08 -8.22
CA GLY A 553 11.66 -16.46 -7.62
C GLY A 553 12.92 -16.76 -8.41
N LEU A 554 13.12 -18.02 -8.86
CA LEU A 554 14.25 -18.41 -9.71
C LEU A 554 14.31 -17.55 -10.98
N PHE A 555 13.20 -17.38 -11.70
CA PHE A 555 13.20 -16.60 -12.94
C PHE A 555 13.42 -15.09 -12.70
N GLN A 556 13.02 -14.58 -11.54
CA GLN A 556 13.35 -13.21 -11.13
C GLN A 556 14.85 -13.04 -10.85
N ARG A 557 15.50 -14.03 -10.18
CA ARG A 557 16.96 -14.09 -9.97
C ARG A 557 17.70 -14.12 -11.30
N MET A 558 17.27 -14.97 -12.23
CA MET A 558 17.84 -15.02 -13.58
C MET A 558 17.72 -13.66 -14.30
N GLY A 559 16.65 -12.89 -14.06
CA GLY A 559 16.51 -11.54 -14.58
C GLY A 559 17.56 -10.53 -14.09
N ARG A 560 18.53 -10.92 -13.23
CA ARG A 560 19.68 -10.12 -12.78
C ARG A 560 20.99 -10.51 -13.48
N CYS A 561 20.93 -11.52 -14.34
CA CYS A 561 22.01 -12.00 -15.16
C CYS A 561 21.62 -11.82 -16.63
N TYR A 562 22.49 -11.26 -17.45
CA TYR A 562 22.19 -10.95 -18.87
C TYR A 562 20.87 -10.20 -19.05
N ARG A 563 20.62 -9.21 -18.19
CA ARG A 563 19.35 -8.51 -18.09
C ARG A 563 18.93 -7.83 -19.41
N ASN A 564 19.87 -7.17 -20.07
CA ASN A 564 19.64 -6.38 -21.29
C ASN A 564 20.55 -6.79 -22.44
N ARG A 565 21.06 -8.01 -22.46
CA ARG A 565 21.93 -8.55 -23.50
C ARG A 565 21.56 -9.99 -23.82
N PRO A 566 21.60 -10.40 -25.10
CA PRO A 566 21.38 -11.78 -25.51
C PRO A 566 22.56 -12.66 -25.10
N LEU A 567 22.33 -13.95 -24.94
CA LEU A 567 23.39 -14.95 -24.91
C LEU A 567 23.78 -15.27 -26.36
N LEU A 568 25.07 -15.11 -26.67
CA LEU A 568 25.57 -15.24 -28.03
C LEU A 568 26.28 -16.59 -28.28
N ASP A 569 26.62 -17.28 -27.20
CA ASP A 569 27.27 -18.58 -27.19
C ASP A 569 26.50 -19.54 -26.26
N ASP A 570 26.83 -20.81 -26.28
CA ASP A 570 26.20 -21.81 -25.45
C ASP A 570 26.88 -21.93 -24.06
N GLU A 571 27.59 -20.89 -23.60
CA GLU A 571 28.23 -20.91 -22.29
C GLU A 571 27.19 -20.77 -21.17
N THR A 572 27.28 -21.66 -20.20
CA THR A 572 26.40 -21.64 -19.03
C THR A 572 26.65 -20.39 -18.18
N ASN A 573 25.63 -19.55 -18.06
CA ASN A 573 25.66 -18.32 -17.26
C ASN A 573 24.77 -18.37 -15.99
N CYS A 574 23.95 -19.42 -15.84
CA CYS A 574 23.10 -19.62 -14.67
C CYS A 574 23.30 -21.02 -14.05
N PHE A 575 23.70 -21.06 -12.80
CA PHE A 575 23.91 -22.30 -12.05
C PHE A 575 22.91 -22.37 -10.89
N VAL A 576 22.05 -23.40 -10.89
CA VAL A 576 20.96 -23.57 -9.93
C VAL A 576 21.24 -24.76 -9.04
N PHE A 577 21.46 -24.51 -7.76
CA PHE A 577 21.71 -25.53 -6.75
C PHE A 577 20.41 -25.93 -6.07
N THR A 578 20.10 -27.24 -6.03
CA THR A 578 18.81 -27.75 -5.53
C THR A 578 18.94 -28.55 -4.23
N GLY A 579 20.13 -28.66 -3.66
CA GLY A 579 20.38 -29.68 -2.66
C GLY A 579 20.29 -31.08 -3.27
N ASP A 580 20.52 -32.11 -2.48
CA ASP A 580 20.40 -33.52 -2.89
C ASP A 580 19.11 -34.17 -2.36
N GLU A 581 18.99 -35.48 -2.42
CA GLU A 581 17.86 -36.25 -1.89
C GLU A 581 17.74 -36.14 -0.35
N LYS A 582 18.86 -35.95 0.36
CA LYS A 582 18.92 -35.93 1.83
C LYS A 582 18.95 -34.52 2.40
N ILE A 583 19.61 -33.59 1.72
CA ILE A 583 19.87 -32.24 2.19
C ILE A 583 19.21 -31.24 1.24
N LYS A 584 18.18 -30.55 1.72
CA LYS A 584 17.47 -29.49 0.99
C LYS A 584 18.25 -28.18 1.06
N ASN A 585 17.96 -27.27 0.13
CA ASN A 585 18.41 -25.89 0.21
C ASN A 585 17.96 -25.22 1.51
N THR A 586 18.69 -24.19 1.90
CA THR A 586 18.37 -23.44 3.11
C THR A 586 17.02 -22.73 2.99
N GLY A 587 16.32 -22.59 4.11
CA GLY A 587 15.03 -21.86 4.19
C GLY A 587 13.81 -22.58 3.61
N VAL A 588 13.93 -23.82 3.11
CA VAL A 588 12.77 -24.60 2.62
C VAL A 588 11.84 -24.97 3.78
N GLY A 589 10.57 -24.59 3.68
CA GLY A 589 9.56 -24.77 4.71
C GLY A 589 9.33 -23.51 5.59
N PHE A 590 10.19 -22.49 5.51
CA PHE A 590 10.07 -21.23 6.27
C PHE A 590 10.14 -19.98 5.38
N VAL A 591 11.14 -19.89 4.53
CA VAL A 591 11.35 -18.78 3.59
C VAL A 591 10.74 -19.13 2.23
N VAL A 592 10.88 -20.39 1.83
CA VAL A 592 10.34 -20.95 0.59
C VAL A 592 9.30 -22.00 0.97
N ASP A 593 8.09 -21.93 0.38
CA ASP A 593 7.07 -22.95 0.61
C ASP A 593 7.57 -24.33 0.16
N LYS A 594 7.44 -25.31 1.04
CA LYS A 594 7.99 -26.66 0.82
C LYS A 594 7.35 -27.38 -0.37
N ASP A 595 6.04 -27.22 -0.52
CA ASP A 595 5.30 -27.94 -1.56
C ASP A 595 5.58 -27.33 -2.93
N ILE A 596 5.62 -26.00 -3.00
CA ILE A 596 5.98 -25.26 -4.22
C ILE A 596 7.44 -25.51 -4.59
N TYR A 597 8.35 -25.53 -3.59
CA TYR A 597 9.75 -25.88 -3.82
C TYR A 597 9.90 -27.26 -4.45
N THR A 598 9.22 -28.29 -3.90
CA THR A 598 9.31 -29.66 -4.40
C THR A 598 8.84 -29.73 -5.85
N LYS A 599 7.68 -29.16 -6.16
CA LYS A 599 7.15 -29.11 -7.53
C LYS A 599 8.06 -28.32 -8.48
N SER A 600 8.66 -27.23 -8.01
CA SER A 600 9.64 -26.46 -8.78
C SER A 600 10.91 -27.26 -9.06
N LYS A 601 11.42 -28.02 -8.06
CA LYS A 601 12.60 -28.89 -8.21
C LYS A 601 12.32 -29.98 -9.25
N ASP A 602 11.21 -30.67 -9.15
CA ASP A 602 10.82 -31.73 -10.09
C ASP A 602 10.76 -31.18 -11.53
N LEU A 603 10.12 -30.03 -11.73
CA LEU A 603 10.01 -29.42 -13.05
C LEU A 603 11.36 -29.01 -13.64
N ILE A 604 12.25 -28.38 -12.84
CA ILE A 604 13.53 -27.92 -13.37
C ILE A 604 14.48 -29.09 -13.68
N LEU A 605 14.44 -30.16 -12.89
CA LEU A 605 15.23 -31.37 -13.16
C LEU A 605 14.75 -32.08 -14.42
N GLU A 606 13.46 -32.04 -14.72
CA GLU A 606 12.89 -32.67 -15.93
C GLU A 606 13.09 -31.82 -17.19
N LYS A 607 12.94 -30.46 -17.09
CA LYS A 607 12.73 -29.60 -18.28
C LYS A 607 13.83 -28.55 -18.48
N ILE A 608 14.69 -28.27 -17.49
CA ILE A 608 15.61 -27.15 -17.56
C ILE A 608 17.06 -27.63 -17.40
N ASP A 609 17.75 -27.83 -18.52
CA ASP A 609 19.20 -27.97 -18.61
C ASP A 609 19.65 -27.47 -19.99
N GLY A 610 20.53 -26.46 -20.03
CA GLY A 610 20.96 -25.79 -21.26
C GLY A 610 20.21 -24.49 -21.55
N ASN A 611 19.94 -24.19 -22.82
CA ASN A 611 19.31 -22.97 -23.24
C ASN A 611 17.87 -22.86 -22.76
N LEU A 612 17.52 -21.74 -22.11
CA LEU A 612 16.18 -21.45 -21.55
C LEU A 612 15.63 -20.17 -22.15
N PHE A 613 14.60 -20.30 -22.96
CA PHE A 613 13.93 -19.19 -23.61
C PHE A 613 12.92 -18.47 -22.68
N GLU A 614 12.71 -17.17 -22.92
CA GLU A 614 11.78 -16.39 -22.09
C GLU A 614 10.33 -16.88 -22.18
N GLU A 615 9.90 -17.36 -23.35
CA GLU A 615 8.57 -17.96 -23.54
C GLU A 615 8.39 -19.25 -22.74
N GLU A 616 9.45 -20.05 -22.60
CA GLU A 616 9.43 -21.28 -21.80
C GLU A 616 9.28 -20.96 -20.31
N LYS A 617 9.96 -19.91 -19.82
CA LYS A 617 9.79 -19.48 -18.43
C LYS A 617 8.34 -19.11 -18.11
N MET A 618 7.69 -18.35 -19.00
CA MET A 618 6.28 -18.00 -18.85
C MET A 618 5.39 -19.24 -18.86
N LYS A 619 5.65 -20.17 -19.79
CA LYS A 619 4.94 -21.43 -19.91
C LYS A 619 5.09 -22.30 -18.65
N TYR A 620 6.30 -22.49 -18.15
CA TYR A 620 6.56 -23.32 -16.97
C TYR A 620 5.91 -22.76 -15.71
N VAL A 621 5.85 -21.43 -15.54
CA VAL A 621 5.11 -20.83 -14.43
C VAL A 621 3.61 -21.08 -14.57
N SER A 622 3.03 -20.90 -15.77
CA SER A 622 1.61 -21.16 -15.97
C SER A 622 1.24 -22.63 -15.76
N GLU A 623 2.11 -23.56 -16.18
CA GLU A 623 1.92 -25.00 -15.97
C GLU A 623 2.02 -25.43 -14.51
N LEU A 624 2.96 -24.87 -13.74
CA LEU A 624 3.18 -25.25 -12.35
C LEU A 624 2.11 -24.65 -11.44
N TYR A 625 1.81 -23.36 -11.59
CA TYR A 625 0.95 -22.62 -10.66
C TYR A 625 -0.54 -22.68 -11.10
N THR A 626 -1.04 -23.87 -11.39
CA THR A 626 -2.47 -24.13 -11.63
C THR A 626 -3.18 -24.47 -10.33
N THR A 627 -4.50 -24.27 -10.28
CA THR A 627 -5.34 -24.70 -9.14
C THR A 627 -5.22 -26.21 -8.93
N GLU A 628 -5.22 -27.01 -10.01
CA GLU A 628 -5.09 -28.48 -9.91
C GLU A 628 -3.78 -28.91 -9.22
N ASN A 629 -2.66 -28.29 -9.58
CA ASN A 629 -1.36 -28.60 -8.98
C ASN A 629 -1.22 -28.11 -7.53
N LEU A 630 -1.92 -27.03 -7.16
CA LEU A 630 -1.70 -26.37 -5.86
C LEU A 630 -2.82 -26.62 -4.84
N LYS A 631 -3.98 -27.20 -5.22
CA LYS A 631 -5.15 -27.34 -4.35
C LYS A 631 -4.88 -28.06 -3.02
N GLU A 632 -3.93 -28.99 -2.98
CA GLU A 632 -3.57 -29.73 -1.76
C GLU A 632 -2.44 -29.08 -0.96
N THR A 633 -1.79 -28.04 -1.50
CA THR A 633 -0.66 -27.35 -0.87
C THR A 633 -1.12 -26.47 0.29
N LYS A 634 -0.20 -26.22 1.24
CA LYS A 634 -0.43 -25.26 2.31
C LYS A 634 -0.65 -23.85 1.77
N TYR A 635 0.04 -23.50 0.69
CA TYR A 635 -0.10 -22.22 0.00
C TYR A 635 -1.56 -21.94 -0.40
N TYR A 636 -2.19 -22.86 -1.14
CA TYR A 636 -3.57 -22.67 -1.61
C TYR A 636 -4.58 -22.65 -0.47
N LYS A 637 -4.45 -23.59 0.48
CA LYS A 637 -5.31 -23.63 1.67
C LYS A 637 -5.25 -22.32 2.44
N LYS A 638 -4.05 -21.76 2.63
CA LYS A 638 -3.89 -20.48 3.31
C LYS A 638 -4.57 -19.31 2.59
N VAL A 639 -4.54 -19.28 1.23
CA VAL A 639 -5.29 -18.27 0.45
C VAL A 639 -6.79 -18.39 0.72
N LEU A 640 -7.34 -19.60 0.65
CA LEU A 640 -8.77 -19.84 0.86
C LEU A 640 -9.20 -19.50 2.30
N ASP A 641 -8.46 -19.98 3.30
CA ASP A 641 -8.73 -19.70 4.72
C ASP A 641 -8.73 -18.19 4.98
N THR A 642 -7.81 -17.44 4.35
CA THR A 642 -7.74 -15.99 4.50
C THR A 642 -8.93 -15.31 3.80
N LEU A 643 -9.34 -15.76 2.62
CA LEU A 643 -10.54 -15.23 1.95
C LEU A 643 -11.80 -15.48 2.79
N GLU A 644 -11.97 -16.69 3.33
CA GLU A 644 -13.08 -17.04 4.21
C GLU A 644 -13.06 -16.20 5.50
N TYR A 645 -11.90 -16.04 6.11
CA TYR A 645 -11.72 -15.19 7.28
C TYR A 645 -12.19 -13.75 7.01
N LEU A 646 -11.77 -13.15 5.87
CA LEU A 646 -12.19 -11.79 5.50
C LEU A 646 -13.71 -11.68 5.25
N ASP A 647 -14.36 -12.76 4.83
CA ASP A 647 -15.83 -12.80 4.72
C ASP A 647 -16.53 -12.86 6.07
N LEU A 648 -15.91 -13.53 7.05
CA LEU A 648 -16.46 -13.70 8.39
C LEU A 648 -16.22 -12.48 9.30
N VAL A 649 -15.16 -11.70 9.08
CA VAL A 649 -14.90 -10.48 9.87
C VAL A 649 -16.05 -9.49 9.72
N SER A 650 -16.67 -9.17 10.85
CA SER A 650 -17.73 -8.16 10.87
C SER A 650 -17.17 -6.76 10.59
N PRO A 651 -17.82 -5.95 9.74
CA PRO A 651 -17.44 -4.56 9.56
C PRO A 651 -17.45 -3.81 10.90
N TYR A 652 -16.50 -2.88 11.07
CA TYR A 652 -16.36 -2.00 12.25
C TYR A 652 -15.97 -2.70 13.55
N GLU A 653 -15.71 -4.02 13.54
CA GLU A 653 -15.27 -4.77 14.71
C GLU A 653 -13.85 -4.38 15.13
N LYS A 654 -12.96 -4.21 14.16
CA LYS A 654 -11.55 -3.91 14.39
C LYS A 654 -11.25 -2.42 14.25
N ASP A 655 -10.23 -1.97 14.98
CA ASP A 655 -9.65 -0.65 14.77
C ASP A 655 -8.49 -0.70 13.75
N LYS A 656 -8.08 0.47 13.27
CA LYS A 656 -7.00 0.59 12.27
C LYS A 656 -5.65 0.08 12.76
N GLN A 657 -5.38 0.09 14.07
CA GLN A 657 -4.09 -0.34 14.62
C GLN A 657 -4.04 -1.87 14.71
N GLU A 658 -5.15 -2.51 15.07
CA GLU A 658 -5.32 -3.96 15.06
C GLU A 658 -5.14 -4.51 13.65
N VAL A 659 -5.82 -3.91 12.67
CA VAL A 659 -5.70 -4.32 11.26
C VAL A 659 -4.27 -4.16 10.75
N LYS A 660 -3.57 -3.09 11.11
CA LYS A 660 -2.17 -2.91 10.71
C LYS A 660 -1.24 -3.99 11.25
N LYS A 661 -1.51 -4.50 12.45
CA LYS A 661 -0.74 -5.61 13.03
C LYS A 661 -1.02 -6.91 12.28
N GLU A 662 -2.29 -7.22 12.04
CA GLU A 662 -2.71 -8.42 11.33
C GLU A 662 -2.28 -8.43 9.86
N PHE A 663 -2.49 -7.32 9.14
CA PHE A 663 -2.14 -7.21 7.73
C PHE A 663 -0.65 -7.48 7.46
N ARG A 664 0.20 -7.18 8.40
CA ARG A 664 1.63 -7.40 8.25
C ARG A 664 2.09 -8.76 8.77
N ASP A 665 1.29 -9.43 9.61
CA ASP A 665 1.64 -10.65 10.36
C ASP A 665 3.09 -10.64 10.93
N ILE A 666 3.64 -9.43 11.14
CA ILE A 666 5.03 -9.22 11.47
C ILE A 666 5.08 -8.36 12.73
N THR A 667 5.26 -9.00 13.86
CA THR A 667 5.85 -8.34 15.03
C THR A 667 7.33 -8.13 14.77
N SER A 668 7.67 -7.14 13.94
CA SER A 668 9.06 -6.72 13.76
C SER A 668 9.41 -5.69 14.83
N TYR A 669 10.56 -5.87 15.44
CA TYR A 669 11.12 -4.95 16.41
C TYR A 669 12.26 -4.17 15.79
N MET A 670 12.25 -2.85 15.98
CA MET A 670 13.35 -2.00 15.60
C MET A 670 14.42 -2.09 16.70
N ILE A 671 15.63 -2.48 16.31
CA ILE A 671 16.75 -2.61 17.25
C ILE A 671 17.96 -1.77 16.82
N ILE A 672 18.78 -1.40 17.81
CA ILE A 672 20.17 -0.98 17.61
C ILE A 672 21.06 -2.04 18.23
N PRO A 673 22.06 -2.60 17.51
CA PRO A 673 23.11 -3.43 18.08
C PRO A 673 23.86 -2.68 19.19
N LYS A 674 24.13 -3.35 20.30
CA LYS A 674 24.72 -2.72 21.50
C LYS A 674 26.07 -2.05 21.22
N ASN A 675 26.93 -2.69 20.44
CA ASN A 675 28.20 -2.11 20.05
C ASN A 675 28.03 -0.78 19.30
N LEU A 676 27.09 -0.72 18.35
CA LEU A 676 26.79 0.52 17.62
C LEU A 676 26.14 1.59 18.51
N TYR A 677 25.31 1.19 19.48
CA TYR A 677 24.76 2.11 20.46
C TYR A 677 25.85 2.75 21.31
N GLU A 678 26.81 1.97 21.80
CA GLU A 678 27.94 2.45 22.61
C GLU A 678 28.86 3.38 21.80
N GLU A 679 29.23 2.98 20.57
CA GLU A 679 30.06 3.78 19.67
C GLU A 679 29.43 5.13 19.28
N ASN A 680 28.09 5.20 19.16
CA ASN A 680 27.38 6.40 18.72
C ASN A 680 26.57 7.06 19.87
N SER A 681 26.87 6.72 21.12
CA SER A 681 26.09 7.15 22.30
C SER A 681 25.98 8.68 22.45
N GLU A 682 27.04 9.42 22.16
CA GLU A 682 27.05 10.90 22.22
C GLU A 682 26.08 11.49 21.17
N GLU A 683 26.12 10.99 19.94
CA GLU A 683 25.22 11.47 18.87
C GLU A 683 23.77 11.09 19.15
N ILE A 684 23.51 9.86 19.63
CA ILE A 684 22.18 9.39 20.02
C ILE A 684 21.62 10.27 21.13
N ASN A 685 22.38 10.51 22.21
CA ASN A 685 21.95 11.33 23.33
C ASN A 685 21.67 12.78 22.92
N LYS A 686 22.54 13.37 22.11
CA LYS A 686 22.30 14.71 21.53
C LYS A 686 20.99 14.80 20.77
N ASN A 687 20.70 13.81 19.92
CA ASN A 687 19.44 13.78 19.16
C ASN A 687 18.23 13.52 20.06
N LEU A 688 18.35 12.72 21.13
CA LEU A 688 17.28 12.51 22.12
C LEU A 688 16.99 13.77 22.93
N GLU A 689 17.99 14.58 23.29
CA GLU A 689 17.80 15.86 23.94
C GLU A 689 17.05 16.86 23.05
N ILE A 690 17.36 16.89 21.75
CA ILE A 690 16.63 17.69 20.77
C ILE A 690 15.15 17.29 20.75
N LEU A 691 14.83 15.98 20.81
CA LEU A 691 13.45 15.51 20.80
C LEU A 691 12.65 15.94 22.04
N LYS A 692 13.28 16.18 23.18
CA LYS A 692 12.64 16.61 24.43
C LYS A 692 12.34 18.11 24.48
N GLN A 693 12.98 18.92 23.63
CA GLN A 693 12.79 20.38 23.64
C GLN A 693 11.45 20.77 23.03
N GLU A 694 10.73 21.68 23.66
CA GLU A 694 9.38 22.11 23.21
C GLU A 694 9.43 23.07 22.01
N ASN A 695 10.44 23.97 21.97
CA ASN A 695 10.53 25.06 21.00
C ASN A 695 11.33 24.74 19.71
N ILE A 696 11.48 23.48 19.36
CA ILE A 696 12.21 23.06 18.17
C ILE A 696 11.23 22.76 17.02
N SER A 697 11.67 23.09 15.81
CA SER A 697 10.90 22.84 14.59
C SER A 697 10.59 21.34 14.40
N LYS A 698 9.45 21.02 13.82
CA LYS A 698 9.06 19.63 13.50
C LYS A 698 10.11 18.95 12.62
N LYS A 699 10.76 19.68 11.71
CA LYS A 699 11.82 19.15 10.83
C LYS A 699 13.04 18.74 11.63
N GLU A 700 13.49 19.55 12.57
CA GLU A 700 14.63 19.20 13.43
C GLU A 700 14.33 17.96 14.27
N LYS A 701 13.11 17.85 14.83
CA LYS A 701 12.67 16.64 15.54
C LYS A 701 12.68 15.41 14.62
N LEU A 702 12.19 15.54 13.38
CA LEU A 702 12.19 14.46 12.41
C LEU A 702 13.60 14.09 11.95
N THR A 703 14.47 15.08 11.72
CA THR A 703 15.88 14.86 11.35
C THR A 703 16.63 14.12 12.48
N SER A 704 16.41 14.51 13.74
CA SER A 704 16.99 13.82 14.89
C SER A 704 16.50 12.36 15.00
N LYS A 705 15.21 12.11 14.76
CA LYS A 705 14.68 10.75 14.69
C LYS A 705 15.32 9.93 13.56
N MET A 706 15.46 10.53 12.38
CA MET A 706 16.05 9.87 11.22
C MET A 706 17.49 9.43 11.51
N LYS A 707 18.33 10.31 12.09
CA LYS A 707 19.70 9.99 12.46
C LYS A 707 19.79 8.78 13.40
N ILE A 708 18.90 8.70 14.40
CA ILE A 708 18.85 7.53 15.30
C ILE A 708 18.36 6.29 14.54
N ARG A 709 17.34 6.41 13.69
CA ARG A 709 16.83 5.29 12.88
C ARG A 709 17.84 4.78 11.86
N ASP A 710 18.76 5.58 11.37
CA ASP A 710 19.81 5.17 10.45
C ASP A 710 20.75 4.11 11.06
N LEU A 711 20.84 4.07 12.39
CA LEU A 711 21.58 3.07 13.16
C LEU A 711 20.75 1.80 13.48
N THR A 712 19.52 1.69 13.00
CA THR A 712 18.61 0.59 13.32
C THR A 712 18.45 -0.41 12.20
N LEU A 713 18.09 -1.64 12.58
CA LEU A 713 17.54 -2.66 11.70
C LEU A 713 16.28 -3.28 12.30
N ASN A 714 15.51 -3.99 11.48
CA ASN A 714 14.32 -4.70 11.93
C ASN A 714 14.63 -6.19 12.09
N ILE A 715 14.20 -6.77 13.21
CA ILE A 715 14.25 -8.21 13.48
C ILE A 715 12.86 -8.73 13.81
N GLN A 716 12.65 -10.04 13.60
CA GLN A 716 11.37 -10.69 13.89
C GLN A 716 11.24 -11.01 15.39
N GLY A 717 9.99 -11.11 15.88
CA GLY A 717 9.74 -11.38 17.30
C GLY A 717 10.32 -12.70 17.83
N TYR A 718 10.44 -13.70 16.98
CA TYR A 718 11.10 -14.96 17.35
C TYR A 718 12.61 -14.81 17.51
N GLU A 719 13.27 -13.92 16.76
CA GLU A 719 14.70 -13.61 16.92
C GLU A 719 14.99 -12.93 18.26
N LEU A 720 13.98 -12.32 18.90
CA LEU A 720 14.07 -11.72 20.22
C LEU A 720 13.89 -12.71 21.37
N LYS A 721 13.07 -13.75 21.18
CA LYS A 721 12.70 -14.70 22.27
C LYS A 721 13.86 -15.53 22.80
N THR A 722 15.00 -15.50 22.14
CA THR A 722 16.14 -16.31 22.48
C THR A 722 17.01 -15.77 23.61
N LYS A 723 16.71 -14.58 24.15
CA LYS A 723 17.38 -14.06 25.37
C LYS A 723 16.41 -13.24 26.22
N ASN A 724 16.62 -13.31 27.54
CA ASN A 724 16.11 -12.32 28.49
C ASN A 724 16.61 -10.93 28.07
N ILE A 725 15.86 -10.26 27.23
CA ILE A 725 16.14 -8.88 26.85
C ILE A 725 15.88 -8.07 28.10
N GLY A 726 16.93 -7.72 28.82
CA GLY A 726 16.89 -6.62 29.73
C GLY A 726 16.40 -5.44 28.90
N LEU A 727 15.22 -4.94 29.24
CA LEU A 727 14.38 -4.06 28.44
C LEU A 727 14.97 -2.66 28.27
N ASN A 728 16.24 -2.54 27.83
CA ASN A 728 16.82 -1.26 27.48
C ASN A 728 16.28 -0.87 26.11
N PHE A 729 15.51 0.20 26.08
CA PHE A 729 14.99 0.78 24.84
C PHE A 729 15.10 2.30 24.87
N ILE A 730 15.13 2.88 23.68
CA ILE A 730 15.05 4.31 23.43
C ILE A 730 13.64 4.63 22.96
N GLU A 731 13.01 5.68 23.51
CA GLU A 731 11.72 6.18 23.04
C GLU A 731 11.92 7.38 22.12
N LEU A 732 11.54 7.23 20.85
CA LEU A 732 11.51 8.35 19.89
C LEU A 732 10.16 9.08 19.89
N GLY A 733 9.18 8.61 20.65
CA GLY A 733 7.84 9.18 20.80
C GLY A 733 6.88 8.18 21.44
N LYS A 734 5.65 8.60 21.71
CA LYS A 734 4.63 7.84 22.46
C LYS A 734 4.44 6.37 22.02
N TYR A 735 4.70 6.07 20.74
CA TYR A 735 4.44 4.73 20.15
C TYR A 735 5.66 4.17 19.42
N GLU A 736 6.82 4.79 19.51
CA GLU A 736 8.01 4.40 18.77
C GLU A 736 9.14 4.07 19.73
N LYS A 737 9.44 2.75 19.85
CA LYS A 737 10.49 2.20 20.69
C LYS A 737 11.56 1.55 19.83
N ILE A 738 12.81 1.76 20.19
CA ILE A 738 13.98 1.11 19.60
C ILE A 738 14.68 0.34 20.70
N TYR A 739 14.82 -0.97 20.53
CA TYR A 739 15.44 -1.83 21.54
C TYR A 739 16.96 -1.89 21.33
N ILE A 740 17.72 -1.85 22.40
CA ILE A 740 19.16 -2.05 22.38
C ILE A 740 19.41 -3.53 22.60
N LEU A 741 19.95 -4.21 21.58
CA LEU A 741 20.15 -5.66 21.60
C LEU A 741 21.63 -5.99 21.68
N ASP A 742 21.98 -6.87 22.63
CA ASP A 742 23.30 -7.47 22.72
C ASP A 742 23.45 -8.55 21.63
N CYS A 743 24.11 -8.16 20.53
CA CYS A 743 24.33 -8.97 19.34
C CYS A 743 25.58 -8.51 18.61
N ASP A 744 26.16 -9.36 17.78
CA ASP A 744 27.26 -8.98 16.92
C ASP A 744 26.76 -8.26 15.69
N TYR A 745 27.46 -7.17 15.33
CA TYR A 745 27.18 -6.43 14.12
C TYR A 745 28.45 -5.85 13.52
N SER A 746 28.59 -5.97 12.22
CA SER A 746 29.64 -5.27 11.46
C SER A 746 29.10 -4.79 10.10
N PHE A 747 29.75 -3.78 9.53
CA PHE A 747 29.46 -3.30 8.16
C PHE A 747 29.65 -4.41 7.10
N GLU A 748 30.55 -5.36 7.35
CA GLU A 748 30.85 -6.41 6.38
C GLU A 748 29.80 -7.52 6.36
N ILE A 749 29.36 -7.99 7.54
CA ILE A 749 28.53 -9.19 7.70
C ILE A 749 27.08 -8.86 8.06
N GLY A 750 26.84 -7.68 8.66
CA GLY A 750 25.54 -7.31 9.21
C GLY A 750 25.29 -7.92 10.58
N PHE A 751 24.02 -8.10 10.92
CA PHE A 751 23.57 -8.64 12.20
C PHE A 751 23.81 -10.16 12.29
N ILE A 752 24.37 -10.58 13.42
CA ILE A 752 24.53 -11.98 13.81
C ILE A 752 23.90 -12.15 15.19
N PRO A 753 22.89 -12.99 15.34
CA PRO A 753 22.27 -13.23 16.64
C PRO A 753 23.25 -13.97 17.55
N ASN A 754 23.49 -13.45 18.77
CA ASN A 754 24.21 -14.18 19.80
C ASN A 754 23.30 -15.28 20.35
N THR A 755 23.50 -16.52 19.96
CA THR A 755 22.66 -17.64 20.38
C THR A 755 23.32 -18.49 21.47
N THR A 756 22.57 -18.87 22.52
CA THR A 756 22.90 -19.99 23.38
C THR A 756 22.62 -21.31 22.64
N GLU A 757 23.27 -22.42 22.98
CA GLU A 757 23.10 -23.71 22.29
C GLU A 757 21.65 -24.20 22.21
N GLU A 758 20.81 -23.95 23.25
CA GLU A 758 19.37 -24.27 23.23
C GLU A 758 18.56 -23.36 22.30
N ALA A 759 18.94 -22.09 22.19
CA ALA A 759 18.32 -21.13 21.28
C ALA A 759 18.74 -21.36 19.84
N SER A 760 19.95 -21.87 19.57
CA SER A 760 20.39 -22.22 18.21
C SER A 760 19.57 -23.38 17.64
N LYS A 761 19.18 -24.37 18.45
CA LYS A 761 18.31 -25.48 18.02
C LYS A 761 16.91 -24.99 17.65
N LEU A 762 16.31 -24.08 18.43
CA LEU A 762 14.99 -23.47 18.13
C LEU A 762 15.04 -22.52 16.92
N ILE A 763 16.17 -21.87 16.69
CA ILE A 763 16.42 -21.04 15.50
C ILE A 763 16.71 -21.96 14.32
N ASP A 764 17.54 -22.99 14.46
CA ASP A 764 17.84 -23.95 13.41
C ASP A 764 16.59 -24.74 12.97
N GLU A 765 15.68 -25.10 13.89
CA GLU A 765 14.40 -25.71 13.55
C GLU A 765 13.40 -24.76 12.85
N ARG A 766 13.58 -23.43 12.94
CA ARG A 766 12.76 -22.40 12.28
C ARG A 766 13.47 -21.65 11.15
N PHE A 767 14.79 -21.83 11.03
CA PHE A 767 15.63 -21.30 9.95
C PHE A 767 16.13 -22.40 8.99
N LEU A 768 15.81 -23.66 9.30
CA LEU A 768 16.05 -24.81 8.42
C LEU A 768 14.89 -25.03 7.47
#